data_d7c15a8a63892aed48e17ca59601d9d1
#
_entry.id   d7c15a8a63892aed48e17ca59601d9d1
#
_cell.length_a   1.000
_cell.length_b   1.000
_cell.length_c   1.000
_cell.angle_alpha   90.00
_cell.angle_beta   90.00
_cell.angle_gamma   90.00
#
_symmetry.space_group_name_H-M   'P 1'
#
loop_
_entity.id
_entity.type
_entity.pdbx_description
1 polymer ?
#
loop_
_entity_poly.entity_id
_entity_poly.type
_entity_poly.pdbx_seq_one_letter_code
_entity_poly.pdbx_strand_id
1 'polypeptide(L)'
;MPDTTIYLKDYQSPSFTVETVELNFDLYDDHALVNSTLKLTRQKDGALHLYGEELELIALHLNGRQLEPAEYVLTKDALIIEQCPDEIILNIVTRIKPQENTQLSGLYRSNHLFCTQCEAEGFRRITYYLDRPDVLATFTTRITADKKQYPILLSNGNLLDAGETPDGRHWVVWKDPFKKPSYLFALVAGNLACVRDSFITCSGKTVDLRIYVEPGNEDKCSHAMESLKKAMKWDEEVYGREYDLDIYMIVAVSDFNMGAMENKGLNIFNSKYILARSETATDQDFADVEGVVGHEYFHNWTGNRVTCRDWFQLSLKEGLTVFRDQEFSRDMNSRDVNRIMDVKVLRSTQFPEDAGSMAHPVRPESYQEINNFYTATVYNKGAEVIRMQHTLLGKERFRRGMDLYFKRHDGHAVTIDDFVAAMEDANGVDLTQFKLWYSQAGTPEVRVLSHFSEGRLEITMQQHCPSTPECHEKKPFHIPVRMALFDLKGEMIPIENELLELKEKEQRFIFSGLNEKPVVSLLREFSAPVKIYDDLAQDDLLFLLRYETDGYAKWDAAQRLVLNCLNENLKLPASEWQVPETLVAAFQHVLHDESLDMDLRAELLTPPGFEEVAATMKWVDVSKVESVRDYFRQQLGLGLYTKASDLYKALWEVEDHGMHGQAYGRRKLRNVCLWLMMKAKESDALEVCREQFKASRTMTDQIASCSLLVNCSRESHRNEAIEGFYKQWSHNELVLDKWFAMQAACELPGTLDHVKELTHHPAFCIKNPNKVRALVGAFCMANPRNFHALDGSGYVFLSEMLIKLDKLNPQIAARLATPFTRWRSYDEPRQKLILNQLGQLTKLDLSRDLREVVDKSLVVEER
;
A
#
# COMPACT_ATOMS: atom_id res chain seq x y z
N MET A 1 -8.69 -21.04 -22.23
CA MET A 1 -9.79 -21.37 -21.30
C MET A 1 -10.93 -20.44 -21.62
N PRO A 2 -12.22 -20.82 -21.42
CA PRO A 2 -13.28 -19.83 -21.59
C PRO A 2 -13.06 -18.65 -20.65
N ASP A 3 -13.39 -17.47 -21.10
CA ASP A 3 -13.32 -16.21 -20.35
C ASP A 3 -14.17 -16.36 -19.08
N THR A 4 -13.51 -16.45 -17.93
CA THR A 4 -14.16 -16.65 -16.63
C THR A 4 -14.26 -15.32 -15.86
N THR A 5 -14.56 -14.25 -16.57
CA THR A 5 -14.76 -12.93 -15.96
C THR A 5 -15.96 -12.99 -15.01
N ILE A 6 -15.75 -12.57 -13.79
CA ILE A 6 -16.77 -12.46 -12.73
C ILE A 6 -17.29 -11.03 -12.73
N TYR A 7 -18.63 -10.84 -12.66
CA TYR A 7 -19.27 -9.54 -12.69
C TYR A 7 -20.07 -9.28 -11.40
N LEU A 8 -19.99 -8.06 -10.88
CA LEU A 8 -20.76 -7.60 -9.72
C LEU A 8 -22.28 -7.80 -9.90
N LYS A 9 -22.80 -7.51 -11.09
CA LYS A 9 -24.23 -7.67 -11.41
C LYS A 9 -24.75 -9.11 -11.29
N ASP A 10 -23.85 -10.09 -11.38
CA ASP A 10 -24.19 -11.52 -11.34
C ASP A 10 -24.08 -12.10 -9.92
N TYR A 11 -23.86 -11.24 -8.91
CA TYR A 11 -23.84 -11.70 -7.52
C TYR A 11 -25.13 -12.42 -7.14
N GLN A 12 -24.97 -13.56 -6.51
CA GLN A 12 -26.04 -14.34 -5.91
C GLN A 12 -25.65 -14.75 -4.49
N SER A 13 -26.61 -14.67 -3.56
CA SER A 13 -26.40 -15.22 -2.22
C SER A 13 -26.08 -16.72 -2.28
N PRO A 14 -25.30 -17.26 -1.33
CA PRO A 14 -24.94 -18.67 -1.32
C PRO A 14 -26.17 -19.57 -1.16
N SER A 15 -26.12 -20.78 -1.77
CA SER A 15 -27.21 -21.76 -1.63
C SER A 15 -27.23 -22.43 -0.26
N PHE A 16 -26.12 -22.41 0.44
CA PHE A 16 -25.95 -22.89 1.80
C PHE A 16 -25.23 -21.88 2.66
N THR A 17 -25.51 -21.87 3.96
CA THR A 17 -24.73 -21.18 4.98
C THR A 17 -23.97 -22.20 5.81
N VAL A 18 -22.84 -21.77 6.41
CA VAL A 18 -22.06 -22.58 7.34
C VAL A 18 -22.24 -22.00 8.73
N GLU A 19 -22.69 -22.80 9.70
CA GLU A 19 -22.84 -22.36 11.08
C GLU A 19 -21.53 -22.50 11.86
N THR A 20 -20.92 -23.69 11.78
CA THR A 20 -19.68 -24.04 12.47
C THR A 20 -18.69 -24.73 11.56
N VAL A 21 -17.44 -24.45 11.79
CA VAL A 21 -16.28 -25.10 11.14
C VAL A 21 -15.40 -25.65 12.25
N GLU A 22 -15.22 -26.98 12.26
CA GLU A 22 -14.25 -27.64 13.13
C GLU A 22 -13.12 -28.18 12.25
N LEU A 23 -11.90 -27.74 12.51
CA LEU A 23 -10.69 -28.12 11.77
C LEU A 23 -9.74 -28.87 12.68
N ASN A 24 -9.29 -30.03 12.23
CA ASN A 24 -8.23 -30.79 12.89
C ASN A 24 -7.06 -30.92 11.91
N PHE A 25 -5.94 -30.28 12.24
CA PHE A 25 -4.69 -30.34 11.49
C PHE A 25 -3.73 -31.32 12.15
N ASP A 26 -3.25 -32.26 11.36
CA ASP A 26 -2.09 -33.08 11.67
C ASP A 26 -0.93 -32.65 10.79
N LEU A 27 0.04 -31.94 11.35
CA LEU A 27 1.19 -31.40 10.63
C LEU A 27 2.37 -32.39 10.67
N TYR A 28 2.90 -32.72 9.48
CA TYR A 28 4.09 -33.52 9.25
C TYR A 28 5.09 -32.77 8.37
N ASP A 29 6.33 -33.24 8.29
CA ASP A 29 7.37 -32.54 7.54
C ASP A 29 7.14 -32.52 6.02
N ASP A 30 6.47 -33.56 5.50
CA ASP A 30 6.24 -33.81 4.07
C ASP A 30 4.80 -33.57 3.62
N HIS A 31 3.85 -33.42 4.54
CA HIS A 31 2.44 -33.15 4.25
C HIS A 31 1.68 -32.65 5.48
N ALA A 32 0.47 -32.20 5.28
CA ALA A 32 -0.49 -31.99 6.35
C ALA A 32 -1.80 -32.72 6.01
N LEU A 33 -2.40 -33.35 7.04
CA LEU A 33 -3.77 -33.89 6.96
C LEU A 33 -4.72 -32.89 7.60
N VAL A 34 -5.81 -32.55 6.92
CA VAL A 34 -6.84 -31.64 7.40
C VAL A 34 -8.17 -32.40 7.44
N ASN A 35 -8.71 -32.57 8.63
CA ASN A 35 -10.05 -33.10 8.83
C ASN A 35 -10.98 -31.93 9.19
N SER A 36 -11.86 -31.58 8.25
CA SER A 36 -12.83 -30.52 8.36
C SER A 36 -14.23 -31.08 8.62
N THR A 37 -14.91 -30.56 9.64
CA THR A 37 -16.33 -30.85 9.90
C THR A 37 -17.13 -29.56 9.76
N LEU A 38 -18.03 -29.53 8.79
CA LEU A 38 -18.86 -28.38 8.47
C LEU A 38 -20.32 -28.66 8.85
N LYS A 39 -20.96 -27.77 9.61
CA LYS A 39 -22.40 -27.78 9.80
C LYS A 39 -23.02 -26.74 8.86
N LEU A 40 -23.79 -27.24 7.87
CA LEU A 40 -24.38 -26.40 6.82
C LEU A 40 -25.92 -26.46 6.86
N THR A 41 -26.54 -25.36 6.44
CA THR A 41 -28.00 -25.24 6.31
C THR A 41 -28.31 -24.68 4.91
N ARG A 42 -29.23 -25.33 4.22
CA ARG A 42 -29.70 -24.91 2.89
C ARG A 42 -30.48 -23.62 3.00
N GLN A 43 -30.17 -22.67 2.12
CA GLN A 43 -30.87 -21.36 2.02
C GLN A 43 -31.79 -21.31 0.80
N LYS A 44 -31.42 -21.97 -0.28
CA LYS A 44 -32.18 -22.05 -1.52
C LYS A 44 -31.87 -23.34 -2.27
N ASP A 45 -32.73 -23.73 -3.21
CA ASP A 45 -32.49 -24.88 -4.07
C ASP A 45 -31.20 -24.77 -4.84
N GLY A 46 -30.48 -25.87 -4.96
CA GLY A 46 -29.23 -25.97 -5.68
C GLY A 46 -28.31 -27.05 -5.11
N ALA A 47 -27.30 -27.43 -5.87
CA ALA A 47 -26.21 -28.30 -5.44
C ALA A 47 -25.35 -27.64 -4.35
N LEU A 48 -24.72 -28.44 -3.51
CA LEU A 48 -23.65 -27.96 -2.64
C LEU A 48 -22.38 -27.93 -3.46
N HIS A 49 -21.92 -26.70 -3.73
CA HIS A 49 -20.70 -26.42 -4.50
C HIS A 49 -19.62 -25.90 -3.57
N LEU A 50 -18.57 -26.67 -3.34
CA LEU A 50 -17.44 -26.33 -2.50
C LEU A 50 -16.22 -26.09 -3.36
N TYR A 51 -15.56 -24.93 -3.20
CA TYR A 51 -14.30 -24.63 -3.87
C TYR A 51 -13.15 -25.41 -3.25
N GLY A 52 -12.18 -25.83 -4.09
CA GLY A 52 -10.98 -26.53 -3.65
C GLY A 52 -9.92 -26.54 -4.72
N GLU A 53 -8.69 -26.19 -4.37
CA GLU A 53 -7.55 -26.12 -5.28
C GLU A 53 -6.34 -26.88 -4.72
N GLU A 54 -5.68 -27.67 -5.57
CA GLU A 54 -4.47 -28.42 -5.23
C GLU A 54 -4.63 -29.33 -4.00
N LEU A 55 -5.81 -29.91 -3.83
CA LEU A 55 -6.18 -30.79 -2.72
C LEU A 55 -6.20 -32.25 -3.15
N GLU A 56 -5.70 -33.15 -2.29
CA GLU A 56 -5.97 -34.58 -2.39
C GLU A 56 -7.13 -34.94 -1.45
N LEU A 57 -8.28 -35.33 -2.01
CA LEU A 57 -9.43 -35.78 -1.22
C LEU A 57 -9.19 -37.22 -0.74
N ILE A 58 -9.13 -37.44 0.58
CA ILE A 58 -8.88 -38.72 1.21
C ILE A 58 -10.18 -39.39 1.62
N ALA A 59 -11.13 -38.64 2.21
CA ALA A 59 -12.42 -39.16 2.62
C ALA A 59 -13.50 -38.08 2.60
N LEU A 60 -14.73 -38.46 2.33
CA LEU A 60 -15.90 -37.59 2.32
C LEU A 60 -17.09 -38.30 2.97
N HIS A 61 -17.67 -37.71 4.04
CA HIS A 61 -18.83 -38.27 4.73
C HIS A 61 -19.94 -37.20 4.83
N LEU A 62 -21.15 -37.62 4.53
CA LEU A 62 -22.36 -36.84 4.67
C LEU A 62 -23.24 -37.42 5.76
N ASN A 63 -23.51 -36.67 6.84
CA ASN A 63 -24.27 -37.12 8.00
C ASN A 63 -23.81 -38.47 8.55
N GLY A 64 -22.47 -38.64 8.65
CA GLY A 64 -21.84 -39.84 9.16
C GLY A 64 -21.73 -41.02 8.16
N ARG A 65 -22.30 -40.91 6.96
CA ARG A 65 -22.18 -41.93 5.90
C ARG A 65 -21.12 -41.54 4.89
N GLN A 66 -20.17 -42.40 4.59
CA GLN A 66 -19.21 -42.21 3.53
C GLN A 66 -19.92 -42.14 2.16
N LEU A 67 -19.55 -41.15 1.34
CA LEU A 67 -20.02 -41.01 -0.03
C LEU A 67 -19.14 -41.81 -0.97
N GLU A 68 -19.79 -42.48 -1.91
CA GLU A 68 -19.11 -43.17 -3.00
C GLU A 68 -18.76 -42.20 -4.13
N PRO A 69 -17.72 -42.44 -4.95
CA PRO A 69 -17.30 -41.54 -6.03
C PRO A 69 -18.40 -41.17 -7.04
N ALA A 70 -19.45 -41.96 -7.14
CA ALA A 70 -20.59 -41.69 -8.03
C ALA A 70 -21.60 -40.67 -7.44
N GLU A 71 -21.49 -40.34 -6.16
CA GLU A 71 -22.45 -39.44 -5.44
C GLU A 71 -21.98 -37.99 -5.40
N TYR A 72 -20.76 -37.68 -5.88
CA TYR A 72 -20.24 -36.33 -6.00
C TYR A 72 -19.41 -36.16 -7.28
N VAL A 73 -19.26 -34.91 -7.69
CA VAL A 73 -18.39 -34.55 -8.81
C VAL A 73 -17.17 -33.83 -8.28
N LEU A 74 -15.99 -34.34 -8.64
CA LEU A 74 -14.71 -33.72 -8.30
C LEU A 74 -14.12 -33.13 -9.58
N THR A 75 -13.96 -31.80 -9.60
CA THR A 75 -13.27 -31.08 -10.66
C THR A 75 -11.90 -30.63 -10.19
N LYS A 76 -11.15 -29.93 -11.05
CA LYS A 76 -9.89 -29.31 -10.66
C LYS A 76 -10.06 -28.28 -9.54
N ASP A 77 -11.18 -27.56 -9.52
CA ASP A 77 -11.40 -26.36 -8.71
C ASP A 77 -12.61 -26.49 -7.74
N ALA A 78 -13.29 -27.66 -7.72
CA ALA A 78 -14.50 -27.84 -6.89
C ALA A 78 -14.84 -29.28 -6.57
N LEU A 79 -15.54 -29.45 -5.43
CA LEU A 79 -16.29 -30.62 -5.03
C LEU A 79 -17.81 -30.28 -5.07
N ILE A 80 -18.61 -31.00 -5.83
CA ILE A 80 -20.03 -30.74 -6.05
C ILE A 80 -20.86 -31.95 -5.60
N ILE A 81 -21.86 -31.70 -4.74
CA ILE A 81 -22.83 -32.70 -4.29
C ILE A 81 -24.21 -32.26 -4.75
N GLU A 82 -24.76 -32.93 -5.76
CA GLU A 82 -26.02 -32.52 -6.42
C GLU A 82 -27.23 -32.71 -5.49
N GLN A 83 -27.26 -33.80 -4.73
CA GLN A 83 -28.37 -34.14 -3.86
C GLN A 83 -27.92 -34.20 -2.41
N CYS A 84 -28.32 -33.25 -1.63
CA CYS A 84 -28.04 -33.19 -0.20
C CYS A 84 -29.28 -32.67 0.58
N PRO A 85 -29.46 -33.13 1.83
CA PRO A 85 -30.53 -32.65 2.70
C PRO A 85 -30.38 -31.17 3.06
N ASP A 86 -31.40 -30.60 3.71
CA ASP A 86 -31.38 -29.16 4.10
C ASP A 86 -30.42 -28.88 5.26
N GLU A 87 -30.26 -29.84 6.17
CA GLU A 87 -29.27 -29.79 7.25
C GLU A 87 -28.19 -30.86 7.01
N ILE A 88 -26.93 -30.41 7.02
CA ILE A 88 -25.79 -31.25 6.64
C ILE A 88 -24.71 -31.15 7.71
N ILE A 89 -24.18 -32.27 8.11
CA ILE A 89 -22.87 -32.42 8.74
C ILE A 89 -21.95 -33.08 7.69
N LEU A 90 -21.01 -32.26 7.16
CA LEU A 90 -20.09 -32.74 6.13
C LEU A 90 -18.70 -32.88 6.73
N ASN A 91 -18.17 -34.13 6.69
CA ASN A 91 -16.78 -34.38 7.06
C ASN A 91 -15.96 -34.57 5.80
N ILE A 92 -14.86 -33.81 5.71
CA ILE A 92 -13.93 -33.84 4.57
C ILE A 92 -12.52 -34.08 5.11
N VAL A 93 -11.82 -35.04 4.61
CA VAL A 93 -10.39 -35.23 4.91
C VAL A 93 -9.60 -34.94 3.65
N THR A 94 -8.70 -33.96 3.75
CA THR A 94 -7.78 -33.59 2.66
C THR A 94 -6.34 -33.79 3.07
N ARG A 95 -5.49 -34.08 2.10
CA ARG A 95 -4.03 -34.04 2.22
C ARG A 95 -3.50 -32.90 1.39
N ILE A 96 -2.61 -32.09 1.96
CA ILE A 96 -1.94 -30.98 1.30
C ILE A 96 -0.44 -31.05 1.56
N LYS A 97 0.36 -30.34 0.75
CA LYS A 97 1.82 -30.32 0.82
C LYS A 97 2.35 -28.88 1.01
N PRO A 98 2.29 -28.34 2.21
CA PRO A 98 2.70 -26.96 2.47
C PRO A 98 4.16 -26.65 2.12
N GLN A 99 5.05 -27.64 2.18
CA GLN A 99 6.47 -27.52 1.84
C GLN A 99 6.72 -27.32 0.33
N GLU A 100 5.76 -27.69 -0.54
CA GLU A 100 5.82 -27.53 -2.00
C GLU A 100 5.11 -26.23 -2.46
N ASN A 101 4.38 -25.56 -1.55
CA ASN A 101 3.59 -24.38 -1.85
C ASN A 101 4.48 -23.12 -1.97
N THR A 102 4.84 -22.76 -3.19
CA THR A 102 5.62 -21.56 -3.50
C THR A 102 4.76 -20.34 -3.79
N GLN A 103 3.43 -20.51 -3.94
CA GLN A 103 2.50 -19.41 -4.19
C GLN A 103 2.24 -18.59 -2.92
N LEU A 104 2.55 -19.13 -1.73
CA LEU A 104 2.33 -18.51 -0.44
C LEU A 104 0.84 -18.14 -0.22
N SER A 105 -0.05 -19.04 -0.64
CA SER A 105 -1.51 -18.95 -0.52
C SER A 105 -2.07 -20.26 0.05
N GLY A 106 -3.01 -20.19 1.00
CA GLY A 106 -3.39 -21.31 1.83
C GLY A 106 -2.37 -21.58 2.93
N LEU A 107 -2.15 -22.86 3.28
CA LEU A 107 -1.11 -23.27 4.23
C LEU A 107 0.22 -23.51 3.49
N TYR A 108 1.29 -22.87 3.95
CA TYR A 108 2.62 -23.01 3.36
C TYR A 108 3.72 -23.01 4.44
N ARG A 109 4.97 -23.17 4.03
CA ARG A 109 6.13 -23.04 4.91
C ARG A 109 6.94 -21.79 4.58
N SER A 110 7.21 -21.00 5.62
CA SER A 110 8.19 -19.89 5.61
C SER A 110 9.35 -20.32 6.51
N ASN A 111 10.53 -20.52 5.92
CA ASN A 111 11.67 -21.13 6.61
C ASN A 111 11.28 -22.48 7.28
N HIS A 112 11.28 -22.51 8.62
CA HIS A 112 10.98 -23.69 9.43
C HIS A 112 9.59 -23.66 10.08
N LEU A 113 8.75 -22.68 9.76
CA LEU A 113 7.42 -22.56 10.33
C LEU A 113 6.32 -22.79 9.29
N PHE A 114 5.18 -23.33 9.73
CA PHE A 114 3.95 -23.30 8.96
C PHE A 114 3.22 -22.01 9.23
N CYS A 115 2.68 -21.40 8.19
CA CYS A 115 1.80 -20.25 8.29
C CYS A 115 0.77 -20.24 7.14
N THR A 116 -0.28 -19.46 7.31
CA THR A 116 -1.37 -19.34 6.34
C THR A 116 -1.45 -17.94 5.74
N GLN A 117 -1.93 -17.89 4.49
CA GLN A 117 -2.51 -16.69 3.87
C GLN A 117 -3.79 -17.11 3.16
N CYS A 118 -4.94 -16.66 3.65
CA CYS A 118 -6.24 -17.09 3.13
C CYS A 118 -6.96 -15.99 2.32
N GLU A 119 -6.63 -14.73 2.47
CA GLU A 119 -7.18 -13.66 1.64
C GLU A 119 -6.49 -13.62 0.26
N ALA A 120 -7.25 -13.53 -0.84
CA ALA A 120 -8.71 -13.46 -0.92
C ALA A 120 -9.34 -14.87 -0.90
N GLU A 121 -8.79 -15.85 -1.59
CA GLU A 121 -9.38 -17.15 -1.88
C GLU A 121 -8.43 -18.32 -1.55
N GLY A 122 -7.54 -18.14 -0.55
CA GLY A 122 -6.54 -19.13 -0.17
C GLY A 122 -7.06 -20.25 0.73
N PHE A 123 -8.20 -20.11 1.40
CA PHE A 123 -8.73 -21.15 2.28
C PHE A 123 -9.11 -22.42 1.50
N ARG A 124 -9.58 -22.29 0.25
CA ARG A 124 -9.86 -23.42 -0.67
C ARG A 124 -8.65 -24.28 -0.99
N ARG A 125 -7.43 -23.83 -0.66
CA ARG A 125 -6.18 -24.60 -0.80
C ARG A 125 -5.83 -25.41 0.45
N ILE A 126 -6.70 -25.35 1.49
CA ILE A 126 -6.57 -26.08 2.75
C ILE A 126 -7.58 -27.23 2.80
N THR A 127 -8.84 -26.94 2.50
CA THR A 127 -9.94 -27.90 2.46
C THR A 127 -11.04 -27.39 1.52
N TYR A 128 -11.93 -28.27 1.05
CA TYR A 128 -13.11 -27.87 0.27
C TYR A 128 -14.06 -27.04 1.14
N TYR A 129 -14.44 -25.86 0.66
CA TYR A 129 -15.25 -24.90 1.42
C TYR A 129 -16.09 -23.97 0.54
N LEU A 130 -17.14 -23.35 1.11
CA LEU A 130 -17.82 -22.21 0.54
C LEU A 130 -16.94 -20.95 0.74
N ASP A 131 -15.85 -20.86 0.00
CA ASP A 131 -14.79 -19.87 0.18
C ASP A 131 -15.18 -18.50 -0.40
N ARG A 132 -16.08 -17.83 0.33
CA ARG A 132 -16.68 -16.54 -0.02
C ARG A 132 -16.75 -15.65 1.23
N PRO A 133 -16.60 -14.32 1.09
CA PRO A 133 -16.62 -13.41 2.24
C PRO A 133 -17.99 -13.25 2.91
N ASP A 134 -19.12 -13.58 2.25
CA ASP A 134 -20.47 -13.56 2.79
C ASP A 134 -20.88 -14.87 3.52
N VAL A 135 -19.99 -15.85 3.60
CA VAL A 135 -20.22 -17.08 4.37
C VAL A 135 -19.50 -16.96 5.72
N LEU A 136 -20.26 -16.65 6.75
CA LEU A 136 -19.77 -16.38 8.09
C LEU A 136 -20.05 -17.55 9.03
N ALA A 137 -18.99 -18.08 9.66
CA ALA A 137 -19.09 -19.22 10.58
C ALA A 137 -18.22 -19.00 11.82
N THR A 138 -18.51 -19.73 12.90
CA THR A 138 -17.59 -19.86 14.04
C THR A 138 -16.59 -20.98 13.79
N PHE A 139 -15.32 -20.73 14.17
CA PHE A 139 -14.22 -21.68 13.92
C PHE A 139 -13.68 -22.23 15.23
N THR A 140 -13.50 -23.56 15.25
CA THR A 140 -12.75 -24.29 16.29
C THR A 140 -11.61 -25.03 15.59
N THR A 141 -10.37 -24.78 15.98
CA THR A 141 -9.20 -25.33 15.31
C THR A 141 -8.34 -26.11 16.29
N ARG A 142 -8.15 -27.39 16.01
CA ARG A 142 -7.16 -28.23 16.68
C ARG A 142 -5.94 -28.37 15.80
N ILE A 143 -4.75 -28.20 16.35
CA ILE A 143 -3.47 -28.36 15.65
C ILE A 143 -2.66 -29.40 16.42
N THR A 144 -2.14 -30.40 15.74
CA THR A 144 -1.27 -31.43 16.29
C THR A 144 0.04 -31.47 15.49
N ALA A 145 1.19 -31.37 16.18
CA ALA A 145 2.51 -31.36 15.54
C ALA A 145 3.60 -31.95 16.45
N ASP A 146 4.79 -32.20 15.89
CA ASP A 146 5.96 -32.57 16.68
C ASP A 146 6.33 -31.44 17.67
N LYS A 147 6.40 -31.75 18.96
CA LYS A 147 6.62 -30.77 20.02
C LYS A 147 8.01 -30.14 19.98
N LYS A 148 9.01 -30.83 19.47
CA LYS A 148 10.39 -30.32 19.44
C LYS A 148 10.60 -29.38 18.27
N GLN A 149 10.00 -29.71 17.13
CA GLN A 149 10.11 -28.89 15.91
C GLN A 149 9.17 -27.69 15.94
N TYR A 150 7.95 -27.89 16.44
CA TYR A 150 6.87 -26.89 16.46
C TYR A 150 6.34 -26.65 17.88
N PRO A 151 7.14 -26.09 18.80
CA PRO A 151 6.70 -25.90 20.20
C PRO A 151 5.56 -24.89 20.37
N ILE A 152 5.34 -24.01 19.38
CA ILE A 152 4.27 -23.00 19.36
C ILE A 152 3.26 -23.37 18.28
N LEU A 153 1.97 -23.47 18.67
CA LEU A 153 0.85 -23.78 17.78
C LEU A 153 -0.24 -22.72 17.99
N LEU A 154 -0.55 -21.92 16.98
CA LEU A 154 -1.46 -20.76 17.08
C LEU A 154 -2.58 -20.84 16.05
N SER A 155 -3.77 -20.37 16.42
CA SER A 155 -4.89 -20.09 15.52
C SER A 155 -5.76 -18.95 16.06
N ASN A 156 -6.86 -18.65 15.37
CA ASN A 156 -7.77 -17.56 15.72
C ASN A 156 -8.51 -17.79 17.04
N GLY A 157 -8.75 -16.71 17.76
CA GLY A 157 -9.61 -16.68 18.95
C GLY A 157 -8.88 -16.94 20.26
N ASN A 158 -9.55 -17.57 21.21
CA ASN A 158 -9.01 -17.87 22.53
C ASN A 158 -8.55 -19.34 22.63
N LEU A 159 -7.48 -19.59 23.36
CA LEU A 159 -7.03 -20.96 23.66
C LEU A 159 -8.02 -21.65 24.57
N LEU A 160 -8.55 -22.82 24.14
CA LEU A 160 -9.49 -23.61 24.92
C LEU A 160 -8.81 -24.74 25.69
N ASP A 161 -7.91 -25.47 25.02
CA ASP A 161 -7.33 -26.70 25.56
C ASP A 161 -5.97 -27.00 24.91
N ALA A 162 -5.15 -27.77 25.59
CA ALA A 162 -3.85 -28.19 25.09
C ALA A 162 -3.43 -29.51 25.75
N GLY A 163 -2.64 -30.32 25.07
CA GLY A 163 -2.15 -31.57 25.61
C GLY A 163 -1.02 -32.20 24.80
N GLU A 164 -0.58 -33.37 25.25
CA GLU A 164 0.45 -34.17 24.58
C GLU A 164 -0.10 -35.54 24.16
N THR A 165 0.47 -36.07 23.11
CA THR A 165 0.18 -37.43 22.65
C THR A 165 1.30 -38.38 23.06
N PRO A 166 1.02 -39.69 23.18
CA PRO A 166 2.03 -40.67 23.65
C PRO A 166 3.25 -40.81 22.72
N ASP A 167 3.14 -40.38 21.48
CA ASP A 167 4.18 -40.44 20.44
C ASP A 167 5.13 -39.26 20.43
N GLY A 168 5.01 -38.33 21.41
CA GLY A 168 5.86 -37.15 21.56
C GLY A 168 5.39 -35.92 20.77
N ARG A 169 4.23 -36.03 20.16
CA ARG A 169 3.54 -34.85 19.56
C ARG A 169 2.74 -34.10 20.64
N HIS A 170 2.32 -32.89 20.35
CA HIS A 170 1.42 -32.13 21.20
C HIS A 170 0.32 -31.50 20.36
N TRP A 171 -0.72 -31.02 21.06
CA TRP A 171 -1.84 -30.39 20.39
C TRP A 171 -2.39 -29.21 21.20
N VAL A 172 -3.04 -28.29 20.47
CA VAL A 172 -3.80 -27.19 21.04
C VAL A 172 -5.17 -27.12 20.37
N VAL A 173 -6.15 -26.53 21.08
CA VAL A 173 -7.48 -26.19 20.54
C VAL A 173 -7.71 -24.71 20.74
N TRP A 174 -7.97 -24.02 19.65
CA TRP A 174 -8.33 -22.60 19.61
C TRP A 174 -9.79 -22.47 19.20
N LYS A 175 -10.51 -21.47 19.74
CA LYS A 175 -11.88 -21.18 19.34
C LYS A 175 -12.08 -19.67 19.17
N ASP A 176 -12.54 -19.27 18.00
CA ASP A 176 -13.02 -17.93 17.75
C ASP A 176 -14.52 -17.90 18.01
N PRO A 177 -15.01 -17.14 19.03
CA PRO A 177 -16.43 -17.07 19.36
C PRO A 177 -17.21 -16.23 18.36
N PHE A 178 -16.54 -15.39 17.55
CA PHE A 178 -17.19 -14.54 16.56
C PHE A 178 -17.29 -15.25 15.21
N LYS A 179 -18.40 -15.04 14.52
CA LYS A 179 -18.53 -15.51 13.14
C LYS A 179 -17.62 -14.69 12.24
N LYS A 180 -16.86 -15.37 11.39
CA LYS A 180 -15.99 -14.76 10.41
C LYS A 180 -16.01 -15.52 9.09
N PRO A 181 -15.67 -14.87 7.96
CA PRO A 181 -15.42 -15.55 6.69
C PRO A 181 -14.10 -16.33 6.73
N SER A 182 -13.96 -17.26 5.81
CA SER A 182 -12.79 -18.14 5.68
C SER A 182 -11.47 -17.41 5.41
N TYR A 183 -11.53 -16.24 4.75
CA TYR A 183 -10.31 -15.48 4.43
C TYR A 183 -9.59 -14.94 5.68
N LEU A 184 -10.29 -14.84 6.82
CA LEU A 184 -9.71 -14.42 8.11
C LEU A 184 -9.14 -15.58 8.93
N PHE A 185 -9.22 -16.80 8.43
CA PHE A 185 -8.62 -17.96 9.08
C PHE A 185 -7.09 -17.88 9.09
N ALA A 186 -6.49 -18.18 10.24
CA ALA A 186 -5.05 -18.28 10.37
C ALA A 186 -4.61 -19.47 11.22
N LEU A 187 -3.47 -20.04 10.84
CA LEU A 187 -2.72 -21.06 11.55
C LEU A 187 -1.24 -20.76 11.46
N VAL A 188 -0.54 -20.81 12.61
CA VAL A 188 0.91 -20.78 12.65
C VAL A 188 1.43 -21.88 13.55
N ALA A 189 2.45 -22.63 13.09
CA ALA A 189 3.16 -23.62 13.89
C ALA A 189 4.67 -23.50 13.66
N GLY A 190 5.44 -23.34 14.75
CA GLY A 190 6.88 -23.17 14.61
C GLY A 190 7.64 -23.05 15.92
N ASN A 191 8.96 -22.95 15.80
CA ASN A 191 9.82 -22.58 16.91
C ASN A 191 9.94 -21.07 16.96
N LEU A 192 9.13 -20.42 17.80
CA LEU A 192 9.00 -18.98 17.90
C LEU A 192 9.27 -18.50 19.33
N ALA A 193 9.96 -17.38 19.45
CA ALA A 193 10.05 -16.60 20.67
C ALA A 193 8.83 -15.68 20.79
N CYS A 194 8.42 -15.36 22.02
CA CYS A 194 7.24 -14.55 22.31
C CYS A 194 7.57 -13.36 23.17
N VAL A 195 7.34 -12.16 22.65
CA VAL A 195 7.35 -10.91 23.43
C VAL A 195 5.92 -10.65 23.91
N ARG A 196 5.75 -10.40 25.23
CA ARG A 196 4.44 -10.24 25.87
C ARG A 196 4.29 -8.88 26.53
N ASP A 197 3.08 -8.37 26.45
CA ASP A 197 2.63 -7.18 27.18
C ASP A 197 1.11 -7.28 27.40
N SER A 198 0.49 -6.24 27.91
CA SER A 198 -0.96 -6.18 28.11
C SER A 198 -1.48 -4.77 27.84
N PHE A 199 -2.77 -4.70 27.50
CA PHE A 199 -3.51 -3.45 27.37
C PHE A 199 -4.77 -3.52 28.20
N ILE A 200 -5.07 -2.45 28.95
CA ILE A 200 -6.33 -2.32 29.71
C ILE A 200 -7.26 -1.44 28.87
N THR A 201 -8.35 -2.02 28.41
CA THR A 201 -9.35 -1.33 27.60
C THR A 201 -10.14 -0.30 28.40
N CYS A 202 -10.89 0.57 27.70
CA CYS A 202 -11.70 1.61 28.35
C CYS A 202 -12.78 1.03 29.29
N SER A 203 -13.25 -0.20 29.07
CA SER A 203 -14.17 -0.91 30.00
C SER A 203 -13.46 -1.57 31.19
N GLY A 204 -12.11 -1.55 31.24
CA GLY A 204 -11.33 -2.19 32.28
C GLY A 204 -10.96 -3.65 32.01
N LYS A 205 -11.22 -4.16 30.81
CA LYS A 205 -10.83 -5.51 30.39
C LYS A 205 -9.33 -5.53 30.10
N THR A 206 -8.62 -6.55 30.59
CA THR A 206 -7.21 -6.78 30.24
C THR A 206 -7.11 -7.66 29.01
N VAL A 207 -6.38 -7.20 28.01
CA VAL A 207 -6.04 -7.95 26.78
C VAL A 207 -4.57 -8.37 26.84
N ASP A 208 -4.29 -9.66 26.68
CA ASP A 208 -2.94 -10.21 26.58
C ASP A 208 -2.39 -9.93 25.16
N LEU A 209 -1.28 -9.19 25.06
CA LEU A 209 -0.64 -8.83 23.80
C LEU A 209 0.59 -9.68 23.57
N ARG A 210 0.69 -10.31 22.41
CA ARG A 210 1.81 -11.20 22.08
C ARG A 210 2.33 -10.95 20.67
N ILE A 211 3.65 -10.77 20.55
CA ILE A 211 4.36 -10.75 19.27
C ILE A 211 5.28 -11.95 19.21
N TYR A 212 5.06 -12.80 18.21
CA TYR A 212 5.86 -13.99 17.96
C TYR A 212 6.81 -13.76 16.80
N VAL A 213 8.08 -14.07 17.01
CA VAL A 213 9.16 -13.89 16.04
C VAL A 213 10.09 -15.09 16.04
N GLU A 214 10.87 -15.26 15.00
CA GLU A 214 11.97 -16.24 15.02
C GLU A 214 12.95 -15.90 16.16
N PRO A 215 13.47 -16.89 16.90
CA PRO A 215 14.39 -16.67 18.02
C PRO A 215 15.58 -15.78 17.65
N GLY A 216 15.88 -14.81 18.50
CA GLY A 216 16.93 -13.81 18.29
C GLY A 216 16.45 -12.50 17.67
N ASN A 217 15.12 -12.34 17.49
CA ASN A 217 14.50 -11.09 17.01
C ASN A 217 13.66 -10.38 18.09
N GLU A 218 13.64 -10.88 19.32
CA GLU A 218 12.77 -10.39 20.40
C GLU A 218 13.02 -8.92 20.73
N ASP A 219 14.28 -8.49 20.71
CA ASP A 219 14.72 -7.12 20.99
C ASP A 219 14.39 -6.10 19.90
N LYS A 220 13.80 -6.57 18.77
CA LYS A 220 13.37 -5.73 17.63
C LYS A 220 11.86 -5.46 17.62
N CYS A 221 11.11 -5.92 18.64
CA CYS A 221 9.65 -5.89 18.67
C CYS A 221 9.06 -4.73 19.47
N SER A 222 9.88 -3.97 20.22
CA SER A 222 9.40 -2.97 21.17
C SER A 222 8.57 -1.88 20.48
N HIS A 223 8.99 -1.39 19.32
CA HIS A 223 8.27 -0.37 18.59
C HIS A 223 6.90 -0.88 18.08
N ALA A 224 6.83 -2.09 17.55
CA ALA A 224 5.58 -2.70 17.12
C ALA A 224 4.60 -2.89 18.29
N MET A 225 5.08 -3.30 19.48
CA MET A 225 4.27 -3.45 20.68
C MET A 225 3.69 -2.11 21.16
N GLU A 226 4.51 -1.05 21.18
CA GLU A 226 4.06 0.29 21.55
C GLU A 226 3.09 0.86 20.51
N SER A 227 3.32 0.60 19.22
CA SER A 227 2.42 0.99 18.13
C SER A 227 1.05 0.32 18.26
N LEU A 228 1.01 -0.96 18.63
CA LEU A 228 -0.25 -1.67 18.90
C LEU A 228 -1.02 -1.03 20.06
N LYS A 229 -0.36 -0.74 21.18
CA LYS A 229 -1.03 -0.08 22.33
C LYS A 229 -1.54 1.32 21.99
N LYS A 230 -0.78 2.08 21.19
CA LYS A 230 -1.24 3.38 20.69
C LYS A 230 -2.47 3.24 19.78
N ALA A 231 -2.47 2.27 18.86
CA ALA A 231 -3.60 2.02 17.97
C ALA A 231 -4.87 1.61 18.73
N MET A 232 -4.73 0.71 19.72
CA MET A 232 -5.84 0.31 20.60
C MET A 232 -6.44 1.52 21.33
N LYS A 233 -5.60 2.35 21.94
CA LYS A 233 -6.03 3.54 22.65
C LYS A 233 -6.70 4.55 21.70
N TRP A 234 -6.13 4.80 20.53
CA TRP A 234 -6.65 5.73 19.55
C TRP A 234 -8.04 5.32 19.03
N ASP A 235 -8.25 4.02 18.77
CA ASP A 235 -9.53 3.51 18.31
C ASP A 235 -10.64 3.67 19.38
N GLU A 236 -10.29 3.46 20.65
CA GLU A 236 -11.22 3.72 21.76
C GLU A 236 -11.56 5.21 21.88
N GLU A 237 -10.58 6.10 21.75
CA GLU A 237 -10.78 7.55 21.90
C GLU A 237 -11.49 8.17 20.69
N VAL A 238 -11.10 7.81 19.46
CA VAL A 238 -11.60 8.43 18.25
C VAL A 238 -12.91 7.80 17.77
N TYR A 239 -13.01 6.47 17.81
CA TYR A 239 -14.19 5.75 17.30
C TYR A 239 -15.00 5.03 18.38
N GLY A 240 -14.55 5.00 19.65
CA GLY A 240 -15.21 4.30 20.73
C GLY A 240 -15.24 2.78 20.48
N ARG A 241 -14.21 2.23 19.83
CA ARG A 241 -14.14 0.81 19.48
C ARG A 241 -13.13 0.11 20.36
N GLU A 242 -13.63 -0.81 21.16
CA GLU A 242 -12.85 -1.64 22.08
C GLU A 242 -12.50 -2.98 21.42
N TYR A 243 -11.37 -3.56 21.77
CA TYR A 243 -10.99 -4.88 21.28
C TYR A 243 -11.84 -5.98 21.94
N ASP A 244 -12.27 -6.95 21.18
CA ASP A 244 -13.34 -7.88 21.53
C ASP A 244 -12.88 -9.26 22.02
N LEU A 245 -11.63 -9.68 21.79
CA LEU A 245 -11.03 -10.92 22.31
C LEU A 245 -10.19 -10.67 23.56
N ASP A 246 -9.78 -11.75 24.28
CA ASP A 246 -8.95 -11.67 25.48
C ASP A 246 -7.46 -11.64 25.16
N ILE A 247 -7.09 -11.96 23.93
CA ILE A 247 -5.72 -12.02 23.45
C ILE A 247 -5.62 -11.40 22.04
N TYR A 248 -4.53 -10.67 21.80
CA TYR A 248 -4.14 -10.18 20.48
C TYR A 248 -2.75 -10.71 20.14
N MET A 249 -2.64 -11.42 19.03
CA MET A 249 -1.41 -12.06 18.60
C MET A 249 -0.95 -11.51 17.25
N ILE A 250 0.35 -11.25 17.16
CA ILE A 250 1.06 -10.91 15.91
C ILE A 250 2.14 -11.97 15.69
N VAL A 251 2.28 -12.44 14.46
CA VAL A 251 3.38 -13.31 14.04
C VAL A 251 4.13 -12.68 12.88
N ALA A 252 5.44 -12.49 13.01
CA ALA A 252 6.30 -12.01 11.94
C ALA A 252 6.88 -13.18 11.13
N VAL A 253 6.69 -13.15 9.81
CA VAL A 253 7.17 -14.18 8.87
C VAL A 253 8.07 -13.55 7.80
N SER A 254 9.04 -14.32 7.30
CA SER A 254 10.02 -13.82 6.31
C SER A 254 9.54 -13.94 4.86
N ASP A 255 8.69 -14.93 4.55
CA ASP A 255 8.13 -15.15 3.22
C ASP A 255 6.65 -14.80 3.24
N PHE A 256 6.29 -13.63 2.69
CA PHE A 256 4.92 -13.14 2.67
C PHE A 256 4.65 -12.30 1.42
N ASN A 257 3.52 -12.58 0.75
CA ASN A 257 3.14 -11.86 -0.46
C ASN A 257 2.74 -10.41 -0.20
N MET A 258 2.20 -10.13 0.99
CA MET A 258 1.64 -8.85 1.40
C MET A 258 2.53 -8.13 2.43
N GLY A 259 2.06 -6.98 2.92
CA GLY A 259 2.64 -6.29 4.07
C GLY A 259 2.26 -6.98 5.37
N ALA A 260 0.98 -7.19 5.58
CA ALA A 260 0.42 -7.90 6.71
C ALA A 260 -0.97 -8.44 6.37
N MET A 261 -1.63 -9.08 7.35
CA MET A 261 -2.98 -9.63 7.23
C MET A 261 -3.70 -9.61 8.58
N GLU A 262 -4.90 -9.09 8.58
CA GLU A 262 -5.76 -8.84 9.72
C GLU A 262 -6.48 -10.09 10.31
N ASN A 263 -5.99 -11.29 10.07
CA ASN A 263 -6.63 -12.51 10.58
C ASN A 263 -7.10 -12.37 12.02
N LYS A 264 -8.37 -12.62 12.30
CA LYS A 264 -9.01 -12.34 13.59
C LYS A 264 -8.23 -12.92 14.77
N GLY A 265 -7.69 -12.02 15.62
CA GLY A 265 -6.93 -12.37 16.83
C GLY A 265 -5.54 -12.93 16.59
N LEU A 266 -5.12 -13.18 15.36
CA LEU A 266 -3.81 -13.70 14.98
C LEU A 266 -3.35 -13.06 13.66
N ASN A 267 -2.86 -11.83 13.73
CA ASN A 267 -2.36 -11.13 12.56
C ASN A 267 -1.02 -11.71 12.13
N ILE A 268 -0.83 -11.86 10.82
CA ILE A 268 0.43 -12.32 10.25
C ILE A 268 1.06 -11.17 9.48
N PHE A 269 2.32 -10.85 9.80
CA PHE A 269 3.07 -9.72 9.26
C PHE A 269 4.28 -10.20 8.50
N ASN A 270 4.57 -9.57 7.39
CA ASN A 270 5.92 -9.57 6.86
C ASN A 270 6.86 -8.99 7.92
N SER A 271 7.96 -9.68 8.22
CA SER A 271 8.90 -9.32 9.28
C SER A 271 9.43 -7.89 9.18
N LYS A 272 9.47 -7.32 7.97
CA LYS A 272 9.88 -5.93 7.72
C LYS A 272 8.97 -4.89 8.39
N TYR A 273 7.71 -5.24 8.71
CA TYR A 273 6.73 -4.35 9.37
C TYR A 273 6.57 -4.63 10.86
N ILE A 274 7.48 -5.44 11.45
CA ILE A 274 7.55 -5.70 12.89
C ILE A 274 8.95 -5.43 13.45
N LEU A 275 9.99 -5.88 12.75
CA LEU A 275 11.35 -5.89 13.27
C LEU A 275 12.04 -4.55 13.01
N ALA A 276 12.18 -3.73 14.07
CA ALA A 276 12.80 -2.41 13.97
C ALA A 276 13.79 -2.14 15.10
N ARG A 277 15.01 -1.77 14.73
CA ARG A 277 16.04 -1.16 15.58
C ARG A 277 16.71 -0.02 14.83
N SER A 278 17.17 1.00 15.50
CA SER A 278 17.77 2.18 14.90
C SER A 278 18.96 1.87 13.96
N GLU A 279 19.70 0.79 14.26
CA GLU A 279 20.84 0.34 13.47
C GLU A 279 20.46 -0.45 12.21
N THR A 280 19.24 -1.01 12.15
CA THR A 280 18.79 -1.90 11.06
C THR A 280 17.56 -1.39 10.32
N ALA A 281 16.82 -0.47 10.91
CA ALA A 281 15.60 0.13 10.36
C ALA A 281 15.75 1.64 10.21
N THR A 282 15.26 2.18 9.11
CA THR A 282 15.23 3.62 8.85
C THR A 282 14.08 4.27 9.61
N ASP A 283 14.09 5.60 9.71
CA ASP A 283 12.97 6.37 10.28
C ASP A 283 11.66 6.09 9.54
N GLN A 284 11.73 5.85 8.22
CA GLN A 284 10.58 5.45 7.42
C GLN A 284 10.11 4.03 7.79
N ASP A 285 11.03 3.07 8.01
CA ASP A 285 10.63 1.73 8.46
C ASP A 285 9.91 1.78 9.83
N PHE A 286 10.31 2.67 10.74
CA PHE A 286 9.59 2.88 12.00
C PHE A 286 8.19 3.45 11.78
N ALA A 287 8.04 4.44 10.91
CA ALA A 287 6.72 4.98 10.55
C ALA A 287 5.84 3.91 9.86
N ASP A 288 6.42 3.11 8.97
CA ASP A 288 5.72 2.01 8.30
C ASP A 288 5.25 0.93 9.31
N VAL A 289 6.07 0.57 10.30
CA VAL A 289 5.67 -0.35 11.38
C VAL A 289 4.48 0.20 12.16
N GLU A 290 4.54 1.49 12.58
CA GLU A 290 3.44 2.12 13.31
C GLU A 290 2.15 2.14 12.47
N GLY A 291 2.23 2.54 11.21
CA GLY A 291 1.09 2.61 10.31
C GLY A 291 0.47 1.24 10.02
N VAL A 292 1.28 0.23 9.68
CA VAL A 292 0.77 -1.11 9.32
C VAL A 292 0.23 -1.84 10.57
N VAL A 293 0.86 -1.72 11.74
CA VAL A 293 0.30 -2.26 12.99
C VAL A 293 -1.04 -1.62 13.31
N GLY A 294 -1.17 -0.30 13.11
CA GLY A 294 -2.45 0.41 13.24
C GLY A 294 -3.49 -0.09 12.24
N HIS A 295 -3.13 -0.23 10.97
CA HIS A 295 -3.98 -0.74 9.89
C HIS A 295 -4.61 -2.09 10.24
N GLU A 296 -3.77 -3.09 10.58
CA GLU A 296 -4.24 -4.43 10.90
C GLU A 296 -5.10 -4.46 12.19
N TYR A 297 -4.76 -3.63 13.17
CA TYR A 297 -5.58 -3.51 14.36
C TYR A 297 -6.96 -2.91 14.04
N PHE A 298 -7.02 -1.85 13.22
CA PHE A 298 -8.29 -1.20 12.88
C PHE A 298 -9.23 -2.09 12.06
N HIS A 299 -8.69 -3.03 11.31
CA HIS A 299 -9.47 -4.06 10.63
C HIS A 299 -10.33 -4.90 11.58
N ASN A 300 -10.00 -4.96 12.89
CA ASN A 300 -10.83 -5.72 13.82
C ASN A 300 -12.31 -5.31 13.75
N TRP A 301 -12.58 -4.01 13.55
CA TRP A 301 -13.95 -3.48 13.36
C TRP A 301 -14.29 -3.25 11.89
N THR A 302 -13.37 -2.67 11.10
CA THR A 302 -13.57 -2.36 9.67
C THR A 302 -12.94 -3.42 8.77
N GLY A 303 -13.56 -4.60 8.75
CA GLY A 303 -13.12 -5.79 8.00
C GLY A 303 -13.52 -7.10 8.67
N ASN A 304 -13.28 -7.25 9.98
CA ASN A 304 -13.54 -8.49 10.70
C ASN A 304 -14.95 -8.53 11.33
N ARG A 305 -15.31 -7.53 12.15
CA ARG A 305 -16.65 -7.44 12.76
C ARG A 305 -17.70 -7.06 11.73
N VAL A 306 -17.41 -6.12 10.86
CA VAL A 306 -18.20 -5.80 9.67
C VAL A 306 -17.33 -6.10 8.46
N THR A 307 -17.75 -7.04 7.60
CA THR A 307 -16.96 -7.53 6.47
C THR A 307 -17.64 -7.29 5.12
N CYS A 308 -16.98 -7.65 4.03
CA CYS A 308 -17.46 -7.48 2.67
C CYS A 308 -18.45 -8.57 2.26
N ARG A 309 -19.55 -8.21 1.58
CA ARG A 309 -20.47 -9.17 0.98
C ARG A 309 -19.82 -9.99 -0.15
N ASP A 310 -19.03 -9.34 -0.95
CA ASP A 310 -18.31 -9.92 -2.09
C ASP A 310 -17.01 -9.14 -2.32
N TRP A 311 -16.11 -9.67 -3.13
CA TRP A 311 -14.80 -9.06 -3.35
C TRP A 311 -14.84 -7.75 -4.14
N PHE A 312 -15.94 -7.40 -4.81
CA PHE A 312 -16.11 -6.07 -5.41
C PHE A 312 -16.19 -4.98 -4.34
N GLN A 313 -16.59 -5.33 -3.12
CA GLN A 313 -16.69 -4.43 -1.97
C GLN A 313 -15.35 -4.25 -1.23
N LEU A 314 -14.23 -4.72 -1.77
CA LEU A 314 -12.93 -4.76 -1.07
C LEU A 314 -12.56 -3.39 -0.46
N SER A 315 -12.82 -2.29 -1.15
CA SER A 315 -12.54 -0.94 -0.64
C SER A 315 -13.39 -0.56 0.59
N LEU A 316 -14.50 -1.26 0.85
CA LEU A 316 -15.29 -1.06 2.07
C LEU A 316 -14.45 -1.32 3.33
N LYS A 317 -13.61 -2.35 3.30
CA LYS A 317 -12.67 -2.60 4.40
C LYS A 317 -11.35 -1.87 4.20
N GLU A 318 -10.75 -1.95 3.02
CA GLU A 318 -9.42 -1.42 2.78
C GLU A 318 -9.39 0.11 2.72
N GLY A 319 -10.25 0.74 1.93
CA GLY A 319 -10.31 2.20 1.85
C GLY A 319 -10.65 2.86 3.18
N LEU A 320 -11.59 2.27 3.93
CA LEU A 320 -11.96 2.78 5.26
C LEU A 320 -10.81 2.59 6.26
N THR A 321 -10.13 1.46 6.23
CA THR A 321 -9.03 1.18 7.17
C THR A 321 -7.78 1.99 6.83
N VAL A 322 -7.43 2.17 5.54
CA VAL A 322 -6.35 3.09 5.13
C VAL A 322 -6.64 4.53 5.55
N PHE A 323 -7.88 5.01 5.41
CA PHE A 323 -8.24 6.33 5.94
C PHE A 323 -7.99 6.42 7.46
N ARG A 324 -8.32 5.37 8.21
CA ARG A 324 -8.14 5.34 9.67
C ARG A 324 -6.67 5.27 10.05
N ASP A 325 -5.86 4.46 9.38
CA ASP A 325 -4.42 4.37 9.66
C ASP A 325 -3.67 5.66 9.29
N GLN A 326 -4.06 6.33 8.20
CA GLN A 326 -3.54 7.65 7.84
C GLN A 326 -3.89 8.71 8.89
N GLU A 327 -5.12 8.77 9.40
CA GLU A 327 -5.49 9.70 10.47
C GLU A 327 -4.78 9.38 11.79
N PHE A 328 -4.61 8.09 12.10
CA PHE A 328 -3.81 7.65 13.24
C PHE A 328 -2.35 8.11 13.10
N SER A 329 -1.71 7.86 11.98
CA SER A 329 -0.33 8.26 11.71
C SER A 329 -0.15 9.79 11.77
N ARG A 330 -1.15 10.55 11.30
CA ARG A 330 -1.19 12.02 11.40
C ARG A 330 -1.31 12.50 12.84
N ASP A 331 -2.09 11.81 13.69
CA ASP A 331 -2.24 12.16 15.10
C ASP A 331 -1.02 11.77 15.93
N MET A 332 -0.28 10.73 15.52
CA MET A 332 0.95 10.29 16.22
C MET A 332 2.19 11.08 15.83
N ASN A 333 2.21 11.67 14.62
CA ASN A 333 3.38 12.31 14.02
C ASN A 333 3.03 13.69 13.44
N SER A 334 3.81 14.17 12.45
CA SER A 334 3.52 15.43 11.74
C SER A 334 2.31 15.24 10.81
N ARG A 335 1.21 15.98 11.09
CA ARG A 335 0.00 15.91 10.28
C ARG A 335 0.25 16.31 8.82
N ASP A 336 1.03 17.37 8.60
CA ASP A 336 1.31 17.89 7.26
C ASP A 336 2.20 16.94 6.47
N VAL A 337 3.28 16.46 7.07
CA VAL A 337 4.23 15.56 6.39
C VAL A 337 3.58 14.22 6.05
N ASN A 338 2.81 13.61 6.96
CA ASN A 338 2.08 12.39 6.65
C ASN A 338 1.10 12.61 5.49
N ARG A 339 0.37 13.74 5.49
CA ARG A 339 -0.52 14.06 4.36
C ARG A 339 0.23 14.20 3.03
N ILE A 340 1.38 14.84 3.03
CA ILE A 340 2.24 14.93 1.85
C ILE A 340 2.68 13.55 1.37
N MET A 341 3.06 12.66 2.28
CA MET A 341 3.46 11.28 1.94
C MET A 341 2.30 10.50 1.31
N ASP A 342 1.08 10.59 1.88
CA ASP A 342 -0.12 9.97 1.30
C ASP A 342 -0.39 10.47 -0.13
N VAL A 343 -0.27 11.79 -0.34
CA VAL A 343 -0.48 12.40 -1.66
C VAL A 343 0.61 12.00 -2.66
N LYS A 344 1.86 11.84 -2.21
CA LYS A 344 2.94 11.31 -3.06
C LYS A 344 2.61 9.93 -3.59
N VAL A 345 2.07 9.03 -2.75
CA VAL A 345 1.63 7.69 -3.18
C VAL A 345 0.52 7.80 -4.23
N LEU A 346 -0.48 8.66 -3.99
CA LEU A 346 -1.54 8.88 -4.98
C LEU A 346 -1.00 9.37 -6.32
N ARG A 347 -0.15 10.41 -6.32
CA ARG A 347 0.38 11.01 -7.54
C ARG A 347 1.36 10.11 -8.30
N SER A 348 2.19 9.35 -7.59
CA SER A 348 3.21 8.49 -8.21
C SER A 348 2.71 7.10 -8.60
N THR A 349 1.64 6.60 -7.97
CA THR A 349 1.15 5.23 -8.18
C THR A 349 -0.30 5.21 -8.64
N GLN A 350 -1.23 5.84 -7.91
CA GLN A 350 -2.66 5.71 -8.17
C GLN A 350 -3.12 6.53 -9.40
N PHE A 351 -2.65 7.75 -9.58
CA PHE A 351 -2.98 8.53 -10.78
C PHE A 351 -2.47 7.88 -12.07
N PRO A 352 -1.23 7.34 -12.12
CA PRO A 352 -0.79 6.50 -13.22
C PRO A 352 -1.61 5.22 -13.42
N GLU A 353 -2.10 4.59 -12.36
CA GLU A 353 -3.00 3.43 -12.44
C GLU A 353 -4.33 3.80 -13.09
N ASP A 354 -4.95 4.93 -12.68
CA ASP A 354 -6.16 5.48 -13.30
C ASP A 354 -6.00 5.88 -14.79
N ALA A 355 -4.77 6.18 -15.21
CA ALA A 355 -4.44 6.52 -16.60
C ALA A 355 -3.94 5.31 -17.42
N GLY A 356 -3.78 4.15 -16.80
CA GLY A 356 -3.23 2.94 -17.40
C GLY A 356 -4.30 1.99 -17.94
N SER A 357 -3.85 0.89 -18.53
CA SER A 357 -4.71 -0.16 -19.10
C SER A 357 -5.48 -0.97 -18.04
N MET A 358 -5.04 -0.91 -16.79
CA MET A 358 -5.69 -1.55 -15.65
C MET A 358 -6.60 -0.59 -14.86
N ALA A 359 -6.92 0.59 -15.41
CA ALA A 359 -7.82 1.54 -14.76
C ALA A 359 -9.17 0.89 -14.42
N HIS A 360 -9.63 1.09 -13.20
CA HIS A 360 -10.90 0.54 -12.70
C HIS A 360 -11.49 1.45 -11.62
N PRO A 361 -12.81 1.38 -11.36
CA PRO A 361 -13.43 2.11 -10.26
C PRO A 361 -12.89 1.63 -8.88
N VAL A 362 -13.10 2.44 -7.85
CA VAL A 362 -12.85 2.05 -6.44
C VAL A 362 -13.63 0.79 -6.06
N ARG A 363 -14.85 0.65 -6.59
CA ARG A 363 -15.61 -0.60 -6.61
C ARG A 363 -15.61 -1.16 -8.02
N PRO A 364 -14.71 -2.11 -8.35
CA PRO A 364 -14.69 -2.74 -9.66
C PRO A 364 -16.03 -3.39 -10.00
N GLU A 365 -16.36 -3.49 -11.29
CA GLU A 365 -17.57 -4.15 -11.75
C GLU A 365 -17.30 -5.55 -12.31
N SER A 366 -16.05 -5.85 -12.61
CA SER A 366 -15.61 -7.15 -13.13
C SER A 366 -14.15 -7.44 -12.76
N TYR A 367 -13.79 -8.71 -12.65
CA TYR A 367 -12.42 -9.19 -12.57
C TYR A 367 -12.28 -10.61 -13.11
N GLN A 368 -11.09 -10.98 -13.54
CA GLN A 368 -10.74 -12.38 -13.83
C GLN A 368 -10.02 -12.99 -12.63
N GLU A 369 -9.07 -12.27 -12.02
CA GLU A 369 -8.33 -12.67 -10.84
C GLU A 369 -8.40 -11.58 -9.77
N ILE A 370 -9.00 -11.91 -8.63
CA ILE A 370 -9.24 -10.90 -7.56
C ILE A 370 -7.95 -10.36 -6.96
N ASN A 371 -6.87 -11.14 -6.91
CA ASN A 371 -5.60 -10.69 -6.36
C ASN A 371 -4.98 -9.52 -7.15
N ASN A 372 -5.38 -9.31 -8.41
CA ASN A 372 -4.97 -8.18 -9.24
C ASN A 372 -5.63 -6.85 -8.83
N PHE A 373 -6.66 -6.89 -7.98
CA PHE A 373 -7.42 -5.72 -7.54
C PHE A 373 -7.08 -5.20 -6.12
N TYR A 374 -6.02 -5.73 -5.54
CA TYR A 374 -5.36 -5.15 -4.35
C TYR A 374 -4.47 -3.99 -4.80
N THR A 375 -5.09 -2.91 -5.24
CA THR A 375 -4.49 -1.80 -6.01
C THR A 375 -4.48 -0.49 -5.22
N ALA A 376 -3.66 0.47 -5.64
CA ALA A 376 -3.69 1.81 -5.08
C ALA A 376 -5.06 2.50 -5.24
N THR A 377 -5.83 2.13 -6.28
CA THR A 377 -7.20 2.63 -6.46
C THR A 377 -8.14 2.13 -5.36
N VAL A 378 -8.14 0.83 -5.05
CA VAL A 378 -8.99 0.25 -4.01
C VAL A 378 -8.59 0.75 -2.61
N TYR A 379 -7.29 0.83 -2.33
CA TYR A 379 -6.72 1.21 -1.03
C TYR A 379 -6.64 2.72 -0.85
N ASN A 380 -5.76 3.38 -1.59
CA ASN A 380 -5.41 4.79 -1.39
C ASN A 380 -6.48 5.75 -1.92
N LYS A 381 -6.99 5.55 -3.16
CA LYS A 381 -8.12 6.34 -3.64
C LYS A 381 -9.39 6.00 -2.85
N GLY A 382 -9.59 4.75 -2.44
CA GLY A 382 -10.66 4.37 -1.52
C GLY A 382 -10.61 5.19 -0.22
N ALA A 383 -9.43 5.35 0.37
CA ALA A 383 -9.22 6.18 1.56
C ALA A 383 -9.54 7.67 1.29
N GLU A 384 -9.15 8.19 0.12
CA GLU A 384 -9.51 9.57 -0.27
C GLU A 384 -11.02 9.77 -0.43
N VAL A 385 -11.75 8.77 -0.93
CA VAL A 385 -13.22 8.82 -1.00
C VAL A 385 -13.84 8.88 0.40
N ILE A 386 -13.30 8.13 1.37
CA ILE A 386 -13.72 8.25 2.78
C ILE A 386 -13.33 9.61 3.34
N ARG A 387 -12.13 10.11 3.07
CA ARG A 387 -11.65 11.42 3.51
C ARG A 387 -12.52 12.56 2.99
N MET A 388 -12.97 12.49 1.73
CA MET A 388 -13.93 13.45 1.18
C MET A 388 -15.26 13.45 1.94
N GLN A 389 -15.80 12.28 2.32
CA GLN A 389 -17.00 12.21 3.16
C GLN A 389 -16.75 12.83 4.53
N HIS A 390 -15.59 12.54 5.14
CA HIS A 390 -15.19 13.15 6.40
C HIS A 390 -15.08 14.70 6.28
N THR A 391 -14.54 15.20 5.16
CA THR A 391 -14.43 16.65 4.87
C THR A 391 -15.80 17.31 4.70
N LEU A 392 -16.70 16.68 3.92
CA LEU A 392 -18.07 17.19 3.67
C LEU A 392 -18.95 17.19 4.91
N LEU A 393 -18.85 16.15 5.73
CA LEU A 393 -19.67 16.00 6.92
C LEU A 393 -19.10 16.74 8.13
N GLY A 394 -17.77 16.85 8.20
CA GLY A 394 -17.04 17.24 9.40
C GLY A 394 -16.95 16.11 10.42
N LYS A 395 -15.98 16.20 11.33
CA LYS A 395 -15.57 15.15 12.27
C LYS A 395 -16.73 14.55 13.08
N GLU A 396 -17.57 15.39 13.65
CA GLU A 396 -18.67 14.92 14.52
C GLU A 396 -19.78 14.19 13.76
N ARG A 397 -20.14 14.69 12.60
CA ARG A 397 -21.18 14.08 11.76
C ARG A 397 -20.69 12.78 11.13
N PHE A 398 -19.43 12.73 10.70
CA PHE A 398 -18.80 11.51 10.22
C PHE A 398 -18.76 10.45 11.32
N ARG A 399 -18.41 10.82 12.57
CA ARG A 399 -18.42 9.90 13.71
C ARG A 399 -19.83 9.34 13.98
N ARG A 400 -20.89 10.16 13.88
CA ARG A 400 -22.28 9.65 13.99
C ARG A 400 -22.61 8.63 12.91
N GLY A 401 -22.16 8.85 11.68
CA GLY A 401 -22.31 7.90 10.59
C GLY A 401 -21.60 6.57 10.87
N MET A 402 -20.36 6.62 11.36
CA MET A 402 -19.60 5.45 11.78
C MET A 402 -20.28 4.67 12.89
N ASP A 403 -20.79 5.35 13.92
CA ASP A 403 -21.51 4.69 15.02
C ASP A 403 -22.78 3.98 14.53
N LEU A 404 -23.51 4.58 13.58
CA LEU A 404 -24.68 3.97 12.97
C LEU A 404 -24.31 2.77 12.10
N TYR A 405 -23.22 2.87 11.33
CA TYR A 405 -22.70 1.79 10.51
C TYR A 405 -22.37 0.55 11.37
N PHE A 406 -21.60 0.71 12.42
CA PHE A 406 -21.29 -0.40 13.33
C PHE A 406 -22.52 -0.95 14.02
N LYS A 407 -23.44 -0.08 14.49
CA LYS A 407 -24.67 -0.52 15.15
C LYS A 407 -25.57 -1.37 14.25
N ARG A 408 -25.63 -1.04 12.94
CA ARG A 408 -26.47 -1.76 11.97
C ARG A 408 -25.86 -3.06 11.50
N HIS A 409 -24.54 -3.08 11.34
CA HIS A 409 -23.88 -4.08 10.53
C HIS A 409 -22.90 -4.98 11.28
N ASP A 410 -22.75 -4.82 12.58
CA ASP A 410 -21.91 -5.70 13.41
C ASP A 410 -22.29 -7.18 13.22
N GLY A 411 -21.31 -8.01 12.86
CA GLY A 411 -21.46 -9.43 12.57
C GLY A 411 -22.06 -9.76 11.20
N HIS A 412 -22.09 -8.80 10.28
CA HIS A 412 -22.63 -8.97 8.93
C HIS A 412 -21.60 -8.69 7.82
N ALA A 413 -21.86 -9.28 6.66
CA ALA A 413 -21.16 -9.01 5.41
C ALA A 413 -22.01 -8.05 4.56
N VAL A 414 -21.47 -6.87 4.23
CA VAL A 414 -22.25 -5.75 3.68
C VAL A 414 -21.55 -5.10 2.49
N THR A 415 -22.19 -4.08 1.92
CA THR A 415 -21.73 -3.39 0.72
C THR A 415 -21.28 -1.96 1.03
N ILE A 416 -20.60 -1.35 0.07
CA ILE A 416 -20.27 0.09 0.08
C ILE A 416 -21.55 0.93 0.17
N ASP A 417 -22.62 0.52 -0.51
CA ASP A 417 -23.91 1.25 -0.44
C ASP A 417 -24.49 1.25 0.98
N ASP A 418 -24.34 0.16 1.75
CA ASP A 418 -24.75 0.09 3.15
C ASP A 418 -23.97 1.08 4.04
N PHE A 419 -22.67 1.22 3.77
CA PHE A 419 -21.83 2.21 4.46
C PHE A 419 -22.28 3.64 4.15
N VAL A 420 -22.47 3.98 2.87
CA VAL A 420 -22.90 5.32 2.45
C VAL A 420 -24.30 5.62 3.01
N ALA A 421 -25.22 4.64 3.00
CA ALA A 421 -26.55 4.79 3.57
C ALA A 421 -26.50 5.10 5.09
N ALA A 422 -25.56 4.52 5.83
CA ALA A 422 -25.37 4.86 7.24
C ALA A 422 -24.91 6.32 7.44
N MET A 423 -24.05 6.83 6.53
CA MET A 423 -23.64 8.24 6.54
C MET A 423 -24.79 9.19 6.20
N GLU A 424 -25.60 8.85 5.19
CA GLU A 424 -26.79 9.59 4.78
C GLU A 424 -27.82 9.67 5.92
N ASP A 425 -28.20 8.52 6.46
CA ASP A 425 -29.26 8.42 7.46
C ASP A 425 -28.90 9.08 8.80
N ALA A 426 -27.64 8.91 9.25
CA ALA A 426 -27.20 9.51 10.51
C ALA A 426 -27.18 11.04 10.47
N ASN A 427 -27.08 11.62 9.27
CA ASN A 427 -26.84 13.05 9.10
C ASN A 427 -27.94 13.79 8.31
N GLY A 428 -28.89 13.09 7.72
CA GLY A 428 -29.94 13.67 6.88
C GLY A 428 -29.39 14.38 5.64
N VAL A 429 -28.42 13.76 4.98
CA VAL A 429 -27.75 14.28 3.76
C VAL A 429 -27.98 13.37 2.58
N ASP A 430 -27.92 13.91 1.37
CA ASP A 430 -27.97 13.16 0.11
C ASP A 430 -26.55 13.02 -0.46
N LEU A 431 -26.06 11.79 -0.53
CA LEU A 431 -24.76 11.43 -1.14
C LEU A 431 -24.92 10.68 -2.47
N THR A 432 -26.10 10.73 -3.09
CA THR A 432 -26.39 10.00 -4.36
C THR A 432 -25.37 10.34 -5.45
N GLN A 433 -25.07 11.63 -5.70
CA GLN A 433 -24.06 12.04 -6.65
C GLN A 433 -22.65 11.64 -6.19
N PHE A 434 -22.38 11.70 -4.89
CA PHE A 434 -21.08 11.34 -4.32
C PHE A 434 -20.73 9.87 -4.59
N LYS A 435 -21.71 8.95 -4.67
CA LYS A 435 -21.50 7.53 -4.99
C LYS A 435 -20.80 7.28 -6.33
N LEU A 436 -20.77 8.28 -7.22
CA LEU A 436 -20.01 8.20 -8.47
C LEU A 436 -18.51 7.99 -8.25
N TRP A 437 -17.96 8.41 -7.11
CA TRP A 437 -16.57 8.16 -6.74
C TRP A 437 -16.25 6.67 -6.59
N TYR A 438 -17.25 5.85 -6.24
CA TYR A 438 -17.10 4.40 -6.17
C TYR A 438 -17.30 3.69 -7.51
N SER A 439 -18.08 4.26 -8.42
CA SER A 439 -18.53 3.57 -9.64
C SER A 439 -17.91 4.10 -10.94
N GLN A 440 -17.24 5.25 -10.93
CA GLN A 440 -16.54 5.79 -12.09
C GLN A 440 -15.02 5.80 -11.84
N ALA A 441 -14.27 5.16 -12.75
CA ALA A 441 -12.81 5.19 -12.77
C ALA A 441 -12.26 6.53 -13.28
N GLY A 442 -10.96 6.74 -13.15
CA GLY A 442 -10.25 7.90 -13.68
C GLY A 442 -10.07 9.01 -12.66
N THR A 443 -9.09 9.87 -12.90
CA THR A 443 -8.77 11.02 -12.05
C THR A 443 -9.39 12.29 -12.67
N PRO A 444 -10.33 12.96 -11.94
CA PRO A 444 -10.92 14.19 -12.46
C PRO A 444 -9.90 15.31 -12.59
N GLU A 445 -10.05 16.13 -13.63
CA GLU A 445 -9.30 17.34 -13.90
C GLU A 445 -10.21 18.54 -13.65
N VAL A 446 -9.75 19.48 -12.83
CA VAL A 446 -10.50 20.71 -12.49
C VAL A 446 -9.74 21.90 -12.99
N ARG A 447 -10.31 22.56 -13.99
CA ARG A 447 -9.80 23.86 -14.47
C ARG A 447 -10.41 24.99 -13.66
N VAL A 448 -9.57 25.89 -13.19
CA VAL A 448 -10.00 27.04 -12.37
C VAL A 448 -9.56 28.34 -13.01
N LEU A 449 -10.50 29.28 -13.12
CA LEU A 449 -10.25 30.64 -13.63
C LEU A 449 -10.74 31.63 -12.59
N SER A 450 -9.89 32.59 -12.23
CA SER A 450 -10.20 33.64 -11.27
C SER A 450 -10.36 34.99 -11.96
N HIS A 451 -11.42 35.72 -11.64
CA HIS A 451 -11.63 37.05 -12.12
C HIS A 451 -11.91 38.03 -10.94
N PHE A 452 -11.10 39.03 -10.79
CA PHE A 452 -11.30 40.07 -9.77
C PHE A 452 -11.65 41.42 -10.37
N SER A 453 -12.77 42.00 -9.93
CA SER A 453 -13.18 43.34 -10.31
C SER A 453 -14.07 43.98 -9.22
N GLU A 454 -13.91 45.26 -8.97
CA GLU A 454 -14.76 46.07 -8.07
C GLU A 454 -14.97 45.43 -6.67
N GLY A 455 -13.90 44.90 -6.08
CA GLY A 455 -13.95 44.24 -4.76
C GLY A 455 -14.64 42.90 -4.71
N ARG A 456 -14.84 42.26 -5.89
CA ARG A 456 -15.48 40.96 -6.06
C ARG A 456 -14.53 40.01 -6.77
N LEU A 457 -14.30 38.86 -6.17
CA LEU A 457 -13.62 37.72 -6.78
C LEU A 457 -14.66 36.68 -7.26
N GLU A 458 -14.60 36.35 -8.54
CA GLU A 458 -15.36 35.25 -9.13
C GLU A 458 -14.40 34.11 -9.47
N ILE A 459 -14.64 32.91 -8.93
CA ILE A 459 -13.91 31.69 -9.25
C ILE A 459 -14.84 30.79 -10.07
N THR A 460 -14.45 30.51 -11.31
CA THR A 460 -15.14 29.57 -12.18
C THR A 460 -14.37 28.24 -12.20
N MET A 461 -15.01 27.15 -11.79
CA MET A 461 -14.45 25.82 -11.81
C MET A 461 -15.15 24.96 -12.88
N GLN A 462 -14.37 24.27 -13.71
CA GLN A 462 -14.82 23.33 -14.72
C GLN A 462 -14.22 21.95 -14.43
N GLN A 463 -15.04 20.91 -14.31
CA GLN A 463 -14.54 19.55 -14.14
C GLN A 463 -14.69 18.72 -15.41
N HIS A 464 -13.67 17.91 -15.65
CA HIS A 464 -13.64 16.90 -16.70
C HIS A 464 -12.95 15.64 -16.15
N CYS A 465 -13.45 14.46 -16.47
CA CYS A 465 -12.73 13.22 -16.17
C CYS A 465 -12.46 12.49 -17.49
N PRO A 466 -11.18 12.15 -17.77
CA PRO A 466 -10.84 11.41 -19.00
C PRO A 466 -11.56 10.07 -19.07
N SER A 467 -11.82 9.62 -20.29
CA SER A 467 -12.38 8.28 -20.53
C SER A 467 -11.42 7.19 -20.03
N THR A 468 -12.00 6.09 -19.58
CA THR A 468 -11.27 4.90 -19.15
C THR A 468 -11.81 3.68 -19.91
N PRO A 469 -11.09 2.54 -19.99
CA PRO A 469 -11.51 1.38 -20.76
C PRO A 469 -12.96 0.92 -20.48
N GLU A 470 -13.41 1.05 -19.23
CA GLU A 470 -14.75 0.59 -18.83
C GLU A 470 -15.84 1.66 -18.96
N CYS A 471 -15.48 2.95 -19.09
CA CYS A 471 -16.46 4.04 -19.14
C CYS A 471 -15.95 5.23 -19.95
N HIS A 472 -16.54 5.46 -21.12
CA HIS A 472 -16.16 6.57 -22.01
C HIS A 472 -16.83 7.90 -21.66
N GLU A 473 -18.08 7.87 -21.19
CA GLU A 473 -18.82 9.07 -20.78
C GLU A 473 -18.89 9.15 -19.26
N LYS A 474 -18.30 10.22 -18.71
CA LYS A 474 -18.28 10.46 -17.27
C LYS A 474 -19.33 11.50 -16.87
N LYS A 475 -20.05 11.21 -15.78
CA LYS A 475 -20.91 12.18 -15.10
C LYS A 475 -20.06 13.07 -14.18
N PRO A 476 -20.47 14.33 -13.93
CA PRO A 476 -19.74 15.20 -13.01
C PRO A 476 -19.75 14.62 -11.59
N PHE A 477 -18.56 14.65 -10.96
CA PHE A 477 -18.39 14.24 -9.60
C PHE A 477 -18.83 15.33 -8.63
N HIS A 478 -19.12 14.95 -7.40
CA HIS A 478 -19.22 15.86 -6.27
C HIS A 478 -17.82 16.05 -5.65
N ILE A 479 -17.15 17.17 -5.92
CA ILE A 479 -15.76 17.42 -5.54
C ILE A 479 -15.71 18.50 -4.45
N PRO A 480 -15.29 18.17 -3.22
CA PRO A 480 -15.03 19.16 -2.19
C PRO A 480 -13.66 19.85 -2.40
N VAL A 481 -13.65 21.16 -2.57
CA VAL A 481 -12.43 21.94 -2.75
C VAL A 481 -12.25 22.89 -1.57
N ARG A 482 -11.35 22.57 -0.65
CA ARG A 482 -11.00 23.44 0.47
C ARG A 482 -10.10 24.56 -0.02
N MET A 483 -10.36 25.79 0.41
CA MET A 483 -9.63 26.97 -0.05
C MET A 483 -9.36 27.99 1.06
N ALA A 484 -8.43 28.90 0.76
CA ALA A 484 -8.22 30.12 1.51
C ALA A 484 -7.91 31.29 0.55
N LEU A 485 -8.16 32.50 1.02
CA LEU A 485 -7.74 33.75 0.36
C LEU A 485 -6.71 34.45 1.23
N PHE A 486 -5.68 35.01 0.60
CA PHE A 486 -4.64 35.78 1.28
C PHE A 486 -4.58 37.20 0.73
N ASP A 487 -4.37 38.19 1.61
CA ASP A 487 -4.01 39.55 1.21
C ASP A 487 -2.54 39.60 0.74
N LEU A 488 -2.13 40.71 0.15
CA LEU A 488 -0.76 40.85 -0.36
C LEU A 488 0.31 40.93 0.75
N LYS A 489 -0.09 41.00 2.03
CA LYS A 489 0.82 40.92 3.18
C LYS A 489 1.04 39.51 3.69
N GLY A 490 0.28 38.57 3.19
CA GLY A 490 0.32 37.13 3.59
C GLY A 490 -0.63 36.78 4.73
N GLU A 491 -1.57 37.69 5.06
CA GLU A 491 -2.59 37.43 6.07
C GLU A 491 -3.81 36.73 5.42
N MET A 492 -4.33 35.73 6.08
CA MET A 492 -5.51 35.00 5.59
C MET A 492 -6.75 35.88 5.74
N ILE A 493 -7.47 36.09 4.65
CA ILE A 493 -8.73 36.81 4.60
C ILE A 493 -9.86 35.88 5.06
N PRO A 494 -10.61 36.22 6.14
CA PRO A 494 -11.74 35.42 6.57
C PRO A 494 -12.82 35.35 5.49
N ILE A 495 -13.28 34.15 5.16
CA ILE A 495 -14.38 33.89 4.23
C ILE A 495 -15.43 32.99 4.89
N GLU A 496 -16.70 33.20 4.54
CA GLU A 496 -17.81 32.44 5.13
C GLU A 496 -17.80 30.96 4.76
N ASN A 497 -17.35 30.65 3.55
CA ASN A 497 -17.33 29.27 3.04
C ASN A 497 -15.92 28.91 2.52
N GLU A 498 -15.17 28.17 3.35
CA GLU A 498 -13.84 27.67 3.00
C GLU A 498 -13.87 26.34 2.23
N LEU A 499 -15.04 25.71 2.12
CA LEU A 499 -15.24 24.45 1.41
C LEU A 499 -16.21 24.65 0.24
N LEU A 500 -15.68 24.66 -0.97
CA LEU A 500 -16.47 24.74 -2.18
C LEU A 500 -16.89 23.34 -2.63
N GLU A 501 -18.17 23.16 -2.91
CA GLU A 501 -18.70 21.91 -3.43
C GLU A 501 -18.95 22.02 -4.94
N LEU A 502 -18.05 21.48 -5.76
CA LEU A 502 -18.21 21.44 -7.21
C LEU A 502 -19.05 20.22 -7.60
N LYS A 503 -20.28 20.45 -8.05
CA LYS A 503 -21.25 19.41 -8.40
C LYS A 503 -21.61 19.39 -9.87
N GLU A 504 -21.45 20.53 -10.55
CA GLU A 504 -21.77 20.70 -11.95
C GLU A 504 -20.53 20.58 -12.84
N LYS A 505 -20.71 20.41 -14.15
CA LYS A 505 -19.60 20.47 -15.11
C LYS A 505 -18.86 21.80 -15.06
N GLU A 506 -19.61 22.88 -14.83
CA GLU A 506 -19.09 24.24 -14.60
C GLU A 506 -19.88 24.88 -13.46
N GLN A 507 -19.20 25.47 -12.51
CA GLN A 507 -19.83 26.14 -11.37
C GLN A 507 -19.03 27.39 -10.98
N ARG A 508 -19.72 28.43 -10.52
CA ARG A 508 -19.13 29.74 -10.13
C ARG A 508 -19.34 30.00 -8.67
N PHE A 509 -18.27 30.48 -8.04
CA PHE A 509 -18.24 30.87 -6.63
C PHE A 509 -17.84 32.34 -6.54
N ILE A 510 -18.50 33.12 -5.68
CA ILE A 510 -18.35 34.56 -5.61
C ILE A 510 -18.02 34.99 -4.20
N PHE A 511 -16.97 35.79 -4.07
CA PHE A 511 -16.54 36.40 -2.83
C PHE A 511 -16.56 37.95 -3.00
N SER A 512 -17.21 38.67 -2.10
CA SER A 512 -17.42 40.10 -2.19
C SER A 512 -16.84 40.81 -0.97
N GLY A 513 -16.62 42.12 -1.08
CA GLY A 513 -16.09 42.90 0.02
C GLY A 513 -14.57 42.85 0.16
N LEU A 514 -13.88 42.45 -0.90
CA LEU A 514 -12.42 42.39 -0.92
C LEU A 514 -11.82 43.78 -1.28
N ASN A 515 -10.82 44.22 -0.54
CA ASN A 515 -10.18 45.51 -0.77
C ASN A 515 -9.20 45.52 -1.96
N GLU A 516 -8.61 44.33 -2.25
CA GLU A 516 -7.63 44.11 -3.31
C GLU A 516 -7.76 42.70 -3.88
N LYS A 517 -7.11 42.42 -5.02
CA LYS A 517 -7.06 41.08 -5.58
C LYS A 517 -6.32 40.16 -4.61
N PRO A 518 -6.99 39.13 -4.05
CA PRO A 518 -6.33 38.16 -3.16
C PRO A 518 -5.51 37.14 -3.94
N VAL A 519 -4.56 36.51 -3.25
CA VAL A 519 -3.96 35.25 -3.72
C VAL A 519 -4.85 34.09 -3.26
N VAL A 520 -5.20 33.20 -4.19
CA VAL A 520 -6.13 32.09 -3.96
C VAL A 520 -5.32 30.83 -3.69
N SER A 521 -5.56 30.17 -2.56
CA SER A 521 -5.04 28.83 -2.27
C SER A 521 -6.16 27.81 -2.40
N LEU A 522 -5.97 26.78 -3.22
CA LEU A 522 -6.97 25.76 -3.50
C LEU A 522 -6.50 24.36 -3.07
N LEU A 523 -7.46 23.45 -2.87
CA LEU A 523 -7.23 22.05 -2.55
C LEU A 523 -6.41 21.84 -1.27
N ARG A 524 -6.55 22.74 -0.30
CA ARG A 524 -5.88 22.65 1.02
C ARG A 524 -6.16 21.30 1.65
N GLU A 525 -5.16 20.72 2.33
CA GLU A 525 -5.14 19.35 2.85
C GLU A 525 -5.38 18.28 1.76
N PHE A 526 -5.25 18.61 0.48
CA PHE A 526 -5.62 17.76 -0.66
C PHE A 526 -7.04 17.23 -0.51
N SER A 527 -8.00 18.13 -0.40
CA SER A 527 -9.40 17.83 -0.03
C SER A 527 -10.15 16.94 -1.03
N ALA A 528 -9.60 16.67 -2.20
CA ALA A 528 -10.10 15.69 -3.18
C ALA A 528 -8.97 15.15 -4.07
N PRO A 529 -9.04 13.87 -4.51
CA PRO A 529 -8.03 13.25 -5.38
C PRO A 529 -8.25 13.67 -6.85
N VAL A 530 -7.91 14.92 -7.15
CA VAL A 530 -8.09 15.54 -8.47
C VAL A 530 -6.81 16.24 -8.93
N LYS A 531 -6.71 16.50 -10.23
CA LYS A 531 -5.69 17.39 -10.79
C LYS A 531 -6.30 18.79 -10.95
N ILE A 532 -5.65 19.82 -10.38
CA ILE A 532 -6.05 21.21 -10.54
C ILE A 532 -5.17 21.91 -11.58
N TYR A 533 -5.81 22.64 -12.50
CA TYR A 533 -5.20 23.53 -13.49
C TYR A 533 -5.78 24.94 -13.29
N ASP A 534 -5.11 25.76 -12.49
CA ASP A 534 -5.52 27.14 -12.19
C ASP A 534 -4.71 28.16 -13.01
N ASP A 535 -5.08 29.43 -12.88
CA ASP A 535 -4.46 30.56 -13.54
C ASP A 535 -3.45 31.32 -12.67
N LEU A 536 -2.94 30.69 -11.59
CA LEU A 536 -1.93 31.25 -10.73
C LEU A 536 -0.63 31.52 -11.50
N ALA A 537 -0.14 32.76 -11.38
CA ALA A 537 1.16 33.13 -11.91
C ALA A 537 2.32 32.57 -11.05
N GLN A 538 3.53 32.60 -11.59
CA GLN A 538 4.72 32.18 -10.83
C GLN A 538 4.89 32.97 -9.52
N ASP A 539 4.58 34.28 -9.53
CA ASP A 539 4.65 35.12 -8.34
C ASP A 539 3.61 34.73 -7.27
N ASP A 540 2.42 34.27 -7.69
CA ASP A 540 1.40 33.73 -6.76
C ASP A 540 1.87 32.43 -6.10
N LEU A 541 2.53 31.54 -6.86
CA LEU A 541 3.11 30.32 -6.30
C LEU A 541 4.28 30.60 -5.34
N LEU A 542 5.14 31.58 -5.67
CA LEU A 542 6.21 32.05 -4.77
C LEU A 542 5.63 32.68 -3.49
N PHE A 543 4.52 33.40 -3.62
CA PHE A 543 3.78 33.92 -2.50
C PHE A 543 3.21 32.80 -1.61
N LEU A 544 2.53 31.82 -2.18
CA LEU A 544 1.99 30.67 -1.44
C LEU A 544 3.10 29.86 -0.76
N LEU A 545 4.23 29.60 -1.43
CA LEU A 545 5.38 28.94 -0.80
C LEU A 545 5.84 29.67 0.47
N ARG A 546 5.73 31.00 0.50
CA ARG A 546 6.14 31.80 1.64
C ARG A 546 5.07 31.90 2.72
N TYR A 547 3.82 32.19 2.37
CA TYR A 547 2.79 32.63 3.30
C TYR A 547 1.68 31.62 3.57
N GLU A 548 1.49 30.59 2.72
CA GLU A 548 0.50 29.54 2.97
C GLU A 548 0.73 28.87 4.33
N THR A 549 -0.34 28.60 5.05
CA THR A 549 -0.34 28.01 6.39
C THR A 549 -0.68 26.52 6.39
N ASP A 550 -1.29 26.02 5.32
CA ASP A 550 -1.52 24.60 5.09
C ASP A 550 -0.25 23.93 4.54
N GLY A 551 0.28 22.93 5.24
CA GLY A 551 1.55 22.30 4.88
C GLY A 551 1.52 21.61 3.52
N TYR A 552 0.38 20.96 3.17
CA TYR A 552 0.21 20.35 1.85
C TYR A 552 0.18 21.44 0.74
N ALA A 553 -0.64 22.48 0.87
CA ALA A 553 -0.76 23.50 -0.16
C ALA A 553 0.55 24.30 -0.35
N LYS A 554 1.30 24.52 0.74
CA LYS A 554 2.66 25.08 0.70
C LYS A 554 3.62 24.16 -0.08
N TRP A 555 3.58 22.86 0.18
CA TRP A 555 4.38 21.87 -0.53
C TRP A 555 3.97 21.77 -2.01
N ASP A 556 2.68 21.78 -2.31
CA ASP A 556 2.18 21.76 -3.69
C ASP A 556 2.66 22.98 -4.49
N ALA A 557 2.67 24.17 -3.88
CA ALA A 557 3.23 25.38 -4.50
C ALA A 557 4.72 25.20 -4.83
N ALA A 558 5.53 24.62 -3.92
CA ALA A 558 6.93 24.31 -4.19
C ALA A 558 7.08 23.31 -5.34
N GLN A 559 6.31 22.23 -5.35
CA GLN A 559 6.36 21.22 -6.41
C GLN A 559 5.98 21.81 -7.78
N ARG A 560 4.93 22.63 -7.82
CA ARG A 560 4.47 23.29 -9.05
C ARG A 560 5.49 24.28 -9.61
N LEU A 561 6.17 25.04 -8.76
CA LEU A 561 7.27 25.91 -9.17
C LEU A 561 8.40 25.12 -9.85
N VAL A 562 8.77 23.98 -9.29
CA VAL A 562 9.78 23.09 -9.87
C VAL A 562 9.28 22.45 -11.17
N LEU A 563 8.06 21.89 -11.18
CA LEU A 563 7.45 21.29 -12.38
C LEU A 563 7.36 22.29 -13.54
N ASN A 564 6.99 23.55 -13.28
CA ASN A 564 6.97 24.61 -14.28
C ASN A 564 8.37 24.84 -14.87
N CYS A 565 9.41 24.95 -14.03
CA CYS A 565 10.79 25.09 -14.48
C CYS A 565 11.25 23.90 -15.31
N LEU A 566 10.98 22.67 -14.87
CA LEU A 566 11.33 21.44 -15.60
C LEU A 566 10.61 21.37 -16.95
N ASN A 567 9.30 21.66 -16.99
CA ASN A 567 8.49 21.65 -18.21
C ASN A 567 8.93 22.68 -19.25
N GLU A 568 9.37 23.88 -18.81
CA GLU A 568 9.96 24.84 -19.75
C GLU A 568 11.29 24.32 -20.32
N ASN A 569 12.18 23.78 -19.50
CA ASN A 569 13.44 23.21 -19.96
C ASN A 569 13.25 21.99 -20.88
N LEU A 570 12.21 21.19 -20.65
CA LEU A 570 11.86 20.06 -21.54
C LEU A 570 11.48 20.51 -22.96
N LYS A 571 11.09 21.76 -23.18
CA LYS A 571 10.79 22.30 -24.51
C LYS A 571 12.06 22.80 -25.23
N LEU A 572 13.15 23.04 -24.50
CA LEU A 572 14.38 23.68 -24.98
C LEU A 572 15.51 22.65 -25.27
N PRO A 573 16.49 23.02 -26.10
CA PRO A 573 17.75 22.29 -26.19
C PRO A 573 18.59 22.48 -24.90
N ALA A 574 19.47 21.53 -24.62
CA ALA A 574 20.25 21.53 -23.36
C ALA A 574 21.12 22.79 -23.16
N SER A 575 21.54 23.45 -24.25
CA SER A 575 22.33 24.69 -24.19
C SER A 575 21.54 25.91 -23.70
N GLU A 576 20.20 25.81 -23.63
CA GLU A 576 19.30 26.91 -23.24
C GLU A 576 18.60 26.61 -21.90
N TRP A 577 18.90 25.49 -21.24
CA TRP A 577 18.35 25.18 -19.94
C TRP A 577 18.76 26.19 -18.88
N GLN A 578 17.81 26.55 -18.02
CA GLN A 578 18.05 27.50 -16.95
C GLN A 578 17.17 27.21 -15.72
N VAL A 579 17.63 27.61 -14.57
CA VAL A 579 16.85 27.63 -13.32
C VAL A 579 16.78 29.09 -12.87
N PRO A 580 15.55 29.65 -12.72
CA PRO A 580 15.40 31.07 -12.33
C PRO A 580 16.02 31.36 -10.96
N GLU A 581 16.74 32.50 -10.85
CA GLU A 581 17.35 32.94 -9.57
C GLU A 581 16.28 33.13 -8.48
N THR A 582 15.08 33.62 -8.86
CA THR A 582 13.95 33.78 -7.94
C THR A 582 13.52 32.47 -7.30
N LEU A 583 13.55 31.37 -8.08
CA LEU A 583 13.24 30.02 -7.59
C LEU A 583 14.32 29.53 -6.60
N VAL A 584 15.61 29.72 -6.93
CA VAL A 584 16.72 29.38 -6.04
C VAL A 584 16.64 30.18 -4.74
N ALA A 585 16.34 31.48 -4.82
CA ALA A 585 16.19 32.34 -3.65
C ALA A 585 15.02 31.91 -2.75
N ALA A 586 13.90 31.45 -3.34
CA ALA A 586 12.77 30.92 -2.58
C ALA A 586 13.17 29.65 -1.79
N PHE A 587 13.90 28.73 -2.42
CA PHE A 587 14.40 27.53 -1.73
C PHE A 587 15.49 27.85 -0.69
N GLN A 588 16.30 28.89 -0.92
CA GLN A 588 17.21 29.41 0.11
C GLN A 588 16.45 29.92 1.34
N HIS A 589 15.29 30.55 1.14
CA HIS A 589 14.44 31.00 2.25
C HIS A 589 13.89 29.80 3.02
N VAL A 590 13.30 28.80 2.32
CA VAL A 590 12.80 27.56 2.94
C VAL A 590 13.87 26.87 3.78
N LEU A 591 15.10 26.77 3.27
CA LEU A 591 16.22 26.13 3.98
C LEU A 591 16.52 26.77 5.34
N HIS A 592 16.22 28.07 5.52
CA HIS A 592 16.49 28.84 6.73
C HIS A 592 15.27 29.19 7.55
N ASP A 593 14.09 28.83 7.09
CA ASP A 593 12.84 29.16 7.79
C ASP A 593 12.67 28.28 9.05
N GLU A 594 13.15 28.79 10.19
CA GLU A 594 13.05 28.09 11.48
C GLU A 594 11.62 28.04 12.04
N SER A 595 10.66 28.73 11.43
CA SER A 595 9.25 28.64 11.80
C SER A 595 8.60 27.32 11.32
N LEU A 596 9.23 26.66 10.34
CA LEU A 596 8.80 25.38 9.80
C LEU A 596 9.52 24.23 10.51
N ASP A 597 8.79 23.14 10.75
CA ASP A 597 9.39 21.89 11.22
C ASP A 597 10.46 21.38 10.25
N MET A 598 11.53 20.80 10.78
CA MET A 598 12.65 20.30 9.97
C MET A 598 12.20 19.25 8.96
N ASP A 599 11.21 18.43 9.29
CA ASP A 599 10.66 17.40 8.43
C ASP A 599 9.91 18.03 7.24
N LEU A 600 9.06 19.04 7.48
CA LEU A 600 8.38 19.78 6.41
C LEU A 600 9.38 20.55 5.54
N ARG A 601 10.41 21.15 6.14
CA ARG A 601 11.49 21.83 5.38
C ARG A 601 12.18 20.86 4.43
N ALA A 602 12.48 19.66 4.88
CA ALA A 602 13.09 18.60 4.05
C ALA A 602 12.18 18.21 2.88
N GLU A 603 10.87 18.08 3.12
CA GLU A 603 9.89 17.79 2.06
C GLU A 603 9.80 18.92 1.02
N LEU A 604 9.76 20.16 1.46
CA LEU A 604 9.74 21.34 0.58
C LEU A 604 10.99 21.45 -0.31
N LEU A 605 12.15 21.02 0.21
CA LEU A 605 13.44 21.03 -0.51
C LEU A 605 13.64 19.85 -1.44
N THR A 606 12.76 18.86 -1.40
CA THR A 606 12.85 17.64 -2.23
C THR A 606 12.10 17.84 -3.56
N PRO A 607 12.79 17.88 -4.71
CA PRO A 607 12.14 18.10 -6.01
C PRO A 607 11.24 16.91 -6.41
N PRO A 608 10.28 17.14 -7.35
CA PRO A 608 9.42 16.08 -7.89
C PRO A 608 10.18 14.87 -8.40
N GLY A 609 9.61 13.68 -8.18
CA GLY A 609 10.09 12.41 -8.71
C GLY A 609 9.90 12.30 -10.24
N PHE A 610 10.46 11.23 -10.83
CA PHE A 610 10.29 10.96 -12.28
C PHE A 610 8.81 10.87 -12.66
N GLU A 611 8.01 10.14 -11.89
CA GLU A 611 6.61 9.90 -12.17
C GLU A 611 5.76 11.17 -12.12
N GLU A 612 6.07 12.09 -11.21
CA GLU A 612 5.36 13.37 -11.10
C GLU A 612 5.67 14.28 -12.30
N VAL A 613 6.90 14.27 -12.81
CA VAL A 613 7.27 14.97 -14.03
C VAL A 613 6.61 14.31 -15.25
N ALA A 614 6.69 12.98 -15.35
CA ALA A 614 6.09 12.20 -16.43
C ALA A 614 4.57 12.43 -16.53
N ALA A 615 3.88 12.56 -15.40
CA ALA A 615 2.44 12.82 -15.32
C ALA A 615 2.02 14.17 -15.94
N THR A 616 2.95 15.11 -16.18
CA THR A 616 2.68 16.38 -16.86
C THR A 616 2.77 16.28 -18.40
N MET A 617 3.21 15.14 -18.93
CA MET A 617 3.52 14.94 -20.35
C MET A 617 2.51 14.02 -21.03
N LYS A 618 2.24 14.27 -22.29
CA LYS A 618 1.42 13.36 -23.12
C LYS A 618 2.23 12.12 -23.52
N TRP A 619 3.50 12.28 -23.85
CA TRP A 619 4.45 11.22 -24.15
C TRP A 619 5.78 11.51 -23.48
N VAL A 620 6.30 10.53 -22.78
CA VAL A 620 7.48 10.65 -21.94
C VAL A 620 8.73 10.20 -22.69
N ASP A 621 9.61 11.15 -23.02
CA ASP A 621 10.99 10.86 -23.35
C ASP A 621 11.81 10.73 -22.05
N VAL A 622 11.96 9.51 -21.59
CA VAL A 622 12.64 9.20 -20.31
C VAL A 622 14.04 9.80 -20.27
N SER A 623 14.80 9.71 -21.35
CA SER A 623 16.17 10.20 -21.41
C SER A 623 16.24 11.72 -21.24
N LYS A 624 15.32 12.44 -21.86
CA LYS A 624 15.26 13.91 -21.75
C LYS A 624 14.78 14.33 -20.36
N VAL A 625 13.76 13.67 -19.82
CA VAL A 625 13.24 13.94 -18.46
C VAL A 625 14.35 13.78 -17.43
N GLU A 626 15.09 12.66 -17.46
CA GLU A 626 16.19 12.43 -16.51
C GLU A 626 17.31 13.46 -16.65
N SER A 627 17.66 13.85 -17.88
CA SER A 627 18.70 14.86 -18.12
C SER A 627 18.32 16.23 -17.60
N VAL A 628 17.07 16.66 -17.80
CA VAL A 628 16.56 17.94 -17.28
C VAL A 628 16.48 17.92 -15.75
N ARG A 629 16.04 16.81 -15.14
CA ARG A 629 16.01 16.65 -13.68
C ARG A 629 17.41 16.73 -13.09
N ASP A 630 18.42 16.09 -13.72
CA ASP A 630 19.80 16.17 -13.25
C ASP A 630 20.35 17.58 -13.32
N TYR A 631 20.09 18.29 -14.42
CA TYR A 631 20.47 19.68 -14.55
C TYR A 631 19.84 20.54 -13.45
N PHE A 632 18.53 20.41 -13.21
CA PHE A 632 17.83 21.14 -12.17
C PHE A 632 18.41 20.86 -10.77
N ARG A 633 18.60 19.58 -10.44
CA ARG A 633 19.17 19.14 -9.15
C ARG A 633 20.57 19.73 -8.93
N GLN A 634 21.39 19.77 -9.97
CA GLN A 634 22.72 20.35 -9.92
C GLN A 634 22.66 21.86 -9.69
N GLN A 635 21.83 22.61 -10.44
CA GLN A 635 21.72 24.05 -10.31
C GLN A 635 21.13 24.45 -8.95
N LEU A 636 20.10 23.77 -8.48
CA LEU A 636 19.55 23.97 -7.15
C LEU A 636 20.63 23.71 -6.08
N GLY A 637 21.32 22.59 -6.17
CA GLY A 637 22.41 22.26 -5.26
C GLY A 637 23.50 23.35 -5.25
N LEU A 638 23.94 23.84 -6.42
CA LEU A 638 24.93 24.94 -6.52
C LEU A 638 24.46 26.22 -5.83
N GLY A 639 23.20 26.59 -6.04
CA GLY A 639 22.61 27.78 -5.41
C GLY A 639 22.46 27.66 -3.89
N LEU A 640 22.29 26.45 -3.37
CA LEU A 640 22.09 26.18 -1.94
C LEU A 640 23.37 25.72 -1.21
N TYR A 641 24.47 25.43 -1.91
CA TYR A 641 25.64 24.70 -1.40
C TYR A 641 26.17 25.20 -0.06
N THR A 642 26.51 26.48 0.01
CA THR A 642 27.13 27.06 1.21
C THR A 642 26.21 26.91 2.42
N LYS A 643 24.94 27.29 2.24
CA LYS A 643 23.94 27.23 3.32
C LYS A 643 23.60 25.80 3.73
N ALA A 644 23.50 24.89 2.76
CA ALA A 644 23.31 23.46 3.03
C ALA A 644 24.49 22.86 3.78
N SER A 645 25.71 23.23 3.44
CA SER A 645 26.92 22.78 4.14
C SER A 645 26.99 23.25 5.58
N ASP A 646 26.63 24.52 5.83
CA ASP A 646 26.63 25.08 7.18
C ASP A 646 25.54 24.43 8.05
N LEU A 647 24.33 24.26 7.50
CA LEU A 647 23.22 23.60 8.18
C LEU A 647 23.52 22.10 8.43
N TYR A 648 24.11 21.42 7.45
CA TYR A 648 24.52 20.02 7.61
C TYR A 648 25.45 19.87 8.83
N LYS A 649 26.48 20.70 8.96
CA LYS A 649 27.42 20.68 10.07
C LYS A 649 26.71 20.90 11.41
N ALA A 650 25.88 21.94 11.47
CA ALA A 650 25.12 22.24 12.69
C ALA A 650 24.20 21.09 13.12
N LEU A 651 23.54 20.44 12.17
CA LEU A 651 22.65 19.30 12.43
C LEU A 651 23.41 18.01 12.75
N TRP A 652 24.66 17.88 12.26
CA TRP A 652 25.52 16.72 12.56
C TRP A 652 26.07 16.74 13.97
N GLU A 653 26.36 17.92 14.54
CA GLU A 653 26.87 18.10 15.88
C GLU A 653 25.87 17.75 17.00
N VAL A 654 24.58 17.57 16.67
CA VAL A 654 23.56 17.22 17.67
C VAL A 654 23.56 15.73 17.94
N GLU A 655 23.95 15.33 19.16
CA GLU A 655 24.01 13.94 19.61
C GLU A 655 22.65 13.37 20.04
N ASP A 656 21.60 13.57 19.26
CA ASP A 656 20.29 12.96 19.49
C ASP A 656 20.01 11.88 18.43
N HIS A 657 20.12 10.63 18.85
CA HIS A 657 19.86 9.45 18.01
C HIS A 657 18.50 8.81 18.34
N GLY A 658 17.62 9.54 19.03
CA GLY A 658 16.30 9.07 19.42
C GLY A 658 15.40 8.72 18.22
N MET A 659 14.40 7.88 18.47
CA MET A 659 13.41 7.47 17.49
C MET A 659 12.09 8.22 17.77
N HIS A 660 12.07 9.51 17.51
CA HIS A 660 10.93 10.44 17.70
C HIS A 660 10.94 11.57 16.67
N GLY A 661 9.82 12.27 16.50
CA GLY A 661 9.56 13.21 15.43
C GLY A 661 10.63 14.28 15.19
N GLN A 662 11.15 14.94 16.26
CA GLN A 662 12.21 15.94 16.11
C GLN A 662 13.54 15.34 15.61
N ALA A 663 13.89 14.14 16.08
CA ALA A 663 15.09 13.44 15.62
C ALA A 663 14.93 12.96 14.17
N TYR A 664 13.74 12.50 13.78
CA TYR A 664 13.44 12.15 12.38
C TYR A 664 13.61 13.36 11.46
N GLY A 665 12.96 14.47 11.76
CA GLY A 665 13.06 15.70 10.97
C GLY A 665 14.49 16.19 10.83
N ARG A 666 15.30 16.13 11.91
CA ARG A 666 16.71 16.50 11.90
C ARG A 666 17.53 15.63 10.94
N ARG A 667 17.40 14.29 11.04
CA ARG A 667 18.12 13.37 10.13
C ARG A 667 17.69 13.59 8.69
N LYS A 668 16.41 13.71 8.43
CA LYS A 668 15.87 13.93 7.09
C LYS A 668 16.42 15.22 6.47
N LEU A 669 16.34 16.35 7.19
CA LEU A 669 16.86 17.63 6.70
C LEU A 669 18.37 17.60 6.49
N ARG A 670 19.12 16.98 7.40
CA ARG A 670 20.56 16.77 7.26
C ARG A 670 20.89 15.96 6.00
N ASN A 671 20.18 14.87 5.76
CA ASN A 671 20.39 14.02 4.58
C ASN A 671 20.02 14.73 3.28
N VAL A 672 18.99 15.59 3.29
CA VAL A 672 18.68 16.48 2.16
C VAL A 672 19.81 17.48 1.91
N CYS A 673 20.38 18.07 2.95
CA CYS A 673 21.55 18.94 2.80
C CYS A 673 22.74 18.21 2.18
N LEU A 674 23.04 17.00 2.64
CA LEU A 674 24.13 16.18 2.08
C LEU A 674 23.86 15.84 0.60
N TRP A 675 22.63 15.48 0.26
CA TRP A 675 22.22 15.24 -1.11
C TRP A 675 22.40 16.47 -2.00
N LEU A 676 22.00 17.66 -1.56
CA LEU A 676 22.20 18.93 -2.27
C LEU A 676 23.69 19.21 -2.51
N MET A 677 24.52 18.98 -1.49
CA MET A 677 25.98 19.17 -1.60
C MET A 677 26.58 18.21 -2.63
N MET A 678 26.19 16.93 -2.62
CA MET A 678 26.68 15.91 -3.56
C MET A 678 26.25 16.21 -5.00
N LYS A 679 25.00 16.65 -5.20
CA LYS A 679 24.51 17.01 -6.56
C LYS A 679 25.14 18.31 -7.09
N ALA A 680 25.55 19.23 -6.20
CA ALA A 680 26.20 20.48 -6.56
C ALA A 680 27.68 20.30 -6.94
N LYS A 681 28.45 19.73 -6.03
CA LYS A 681 29.90 19.61 -6.12
C LYS A 681 30.34 18.31 -5.46
N GLU A 682 30.20 17.20 -6.21
CA GLU A 682 30.52 15.87 -5.73
C GLU A 682 31.96 15.80 -5.16
N SER A 683 32.96 16.39 -5.86
CA SER A 683 34.36 16.35 -5.42
C SER A 683 34.59 16.91 -4.02
N ASP A 684 33.83 17.95 -3.63
CA ASP A 684 33.97 18.63 -2.36
C ASP A 684 33.17 17.96 -1.23
N ALA A 685 32.00 17.37 -1.58
CA ALA A 685 31.10 16.73 -0.64
C ALA A 685 31.39 15.24 -0.40
N LEU A 686 32.15 14.61 -1.29
CA LEU A 686 32.38 13.17 -1.27
C LEU A 686 32.99 12.67 0.04
N GLU A 687 33.97 13.39 0.59
CA GLU A 687 34.61 12.98 1.84
C GLU A 687 33.64 13.12 3.04
N VAL A 688 32.84 14.18 3.08
CA VAL A 688 31.77 14.35 4.07
C VAL A 688 30.76 13.20 4.01
N CYS A 689 30.38 12.79 2.79
CA CYS A 689 29.48 11.65 2.58
C CYS A 689 30.10 10.32 3.07
N ARG A 690 31.39 10.11 2.83
CA ARG A 690 32.12 8.93 3.31
C ARG A 690 32.26 8.92 4.84
N GLU A 691 32.51 10.08 5.42
CA GLU A 691 32.55 10.23 6.90
C GLU A 691 31.20 9.91 7.52
N GLN A 692 30.09 10.44 6.96
CA GLN A 692 28.76 10.08 7.42
C GLN A 692 28.52 8.56 7.32
N PHE A 693 28.84 7.94 6.19
CA PHE A 693 28.68 6.49 6.00
C PHE A 693 29.38 5.68 7.08
N LYS A 694 30.64 6.06 7.45
CA LYS A 694 31.43 5.34 8.44
C LYS A 694 31.02 5.63 9.88
N ALA A 695 30.55 6.85 10.18
CA ALA A 695 30.25 7.32 11.54
C ALA A 695 28.78 7.21 11.92
N SER A 696 27.90 6.86 10.96
CA SER A 696 26.46 6.74 11.20
C SER A 696 26.13 5.75 12.32
N ARG A 697 25.23 6.16 13.22
CA ARG A 697 24.67 5.33 14.31
C ARG A 697 23.23 4.87 14.02
N THR A 698 22.62 5.38 12.97
CA THR A 698 21.28 5.01 12.52
C THR A 698 21.31 4.50 11.08
N MET A 699 20.44 3.58 10.77
CA MET A 699 20.29 3.07 9.39
C MET A 699 19.85 4.19 8.45
N THR A 700 19.04 5.14 8.90
CA THR A 700 18.62 6.31 8.10
C THR A 700 19.81 7.07 7.51
N ASP A 701 20.78 7.41 8.36
CA ASP A 701 21.96 8.15 7.91
C ASP A 701 22.93 7.29 7.10
N GLN A 702 23.08 6.03 7.50
CA GLN A 702 23.97 5.09 6.81
C GLN A 702 23.50 4.82 5.38
N ILE A 703 22.19 4.56 5.21
CA ILE A 703 21.65 4.26 3.88
C ILE A 703 21.59 5.50 2.99
N ALA A 704 21.32 6.68 3.56
CA ALA A 704 21.34 7.94 2.82
C ALA A 704 22.72 8.21 2.22
N SER A 705 23.78 8.12 3.03
CA SER A 705 25.16 8.30 2.54
C SER A 705 25.61 7.15 1.63
N CYS A 706 25.28 5.90 1.94
CA CYS A 706 25.62 4.76 1.09
C CYS A 706 24.99 4.89 -0.31
N SER A 707 23.72 5.26 -0.41
CA SER A 707 23.03 5.47 -1.68
C SER A 707 23.67 6.57 -2.54
N LEU A 708 24.16 7.64 -1.91
CA LEU A 708 24.91 8.68 -2.60
C LEU A 708 26.27 8.18 -3.09
N LEU A 709 26.97 7.37 -2.29
CA LEU A 709 28.24 6.77 -2.67
C LEU A 709 28.08 5.74 -3.80
N VAL A 710 27.02 4.93 -3.79
CA VAL A 710 26.69 3.98 -4.88
C VAL A 710 26.49 4.70 -6.21
N ASN A 711 26.03 5.95 -6.18
CA ASN A 711 25.82 6.78 -7.37
C ASN A 711 26.99 7.74 -7.69
N CYS A 712 28.09 7.74 -6.92
CA CYS A 712 29.20 8.65 -7.15
C CYS A 712 30.04 8.26 -8.38
N SER A 713 30.74 9.24 -8.96
CA SER A 713 31.55 9.04 -10.14
C SER A 713 32.78 8.16 -9.90
N ARG A 714 33.30 8.11 -8.65
CA ARG A 714 34.53 7.37 -8.29
C ARG A 714 34.24 5.91 -7.95
N GLU A 715 34.58 5.01 -8.86
CA GLU A 715 34.38 3.57 -8.73
C GLU A 715 34.92 2.97 -7.43
N SER A 716 36.14 3.37 -7.02
CA SER A 716 36.78 2.87 -5.79
C SER A 716 35.95 3.17 -4.55
N HIS A 717 35.30 4.31 -4.49
CA HIS A 717 34.43 4.69 -3.34
C HIS A 717 33.08 3.99 -3.39
N ARG A 718 32.54 3.74 -4.60
CA ARG A 718 31.34 2.91 -4.76
C ARG A 718 31.59 1.50 -4.22
N ASN A 719 32.66 0.87 -4.68
CA ASN A 719 32.99 -0.49 -4.28
C ASN A 719 33.26 -0.58 -2.77
N GLU A 720 34.04 0.39 -2.20
CA GLU A 720 34.27 0.48 -0.74
C GLU A 720 32.95 0.54 0.03
N ALA A 721 31.97 1.34 -0.42
CA ALA A 721 30.68 1.49 0.23
C ALA A 721 29.83 0.22 0.13
N ILE A 722 29.72 -0.37 -1.06
CA ILE A 722 28.93 -1.60 -1.31
C ILE A 722 29.49 -2.78 -0.51
N GLU A 723 30.82 -2.99 -0.57
CA GLU A 723 31.49 -4.09 0.13
C GLU A 723 31.48 -3.87 1.66
N GLY A 724 31.71 -2.63 2.10
CA GLY A 724 31.67 -2.27 3.53
C GLY A 724 30.30 -2.49 4.14
N PHE A 725 29.22 -2.07 3.44
CA PHE A 725 27.86 -2.28 3.88
C PHE A 725 27.51 -3.78 3.92
N TYR A 726 27.84 -4.53 2.86
CA TYR A 726 27.62 -5.97 2.82
C TYR A 726 28.37 -6.70 3.95
N LYS A 727 29.65 -6.39 4.16
CA LYS A 727 30.44 -7.00 5.24
C LYS A 727 29.85 -6.75 6.61
N GLN A 728 29.31 -5.57 6.84
CA GLN A 728 28.69 -5.21 8.12
C GLN A 728 27.37 -5.93 8.34
N TRP A 729 26.54 -6.09 7.29
CA TRP A 729 25.13 -6.47 7.39
C TRP A 729 24.75 -7.80 6.72
N SER A 730 25.71 -8.57 6.17
CA SER A 730 25.44 -9.85 5.48
C SER A 730 24.65 -10.88 6.29
N HIS A 731 24.59 -10.72 7.61
CA HIS A 731 23.86 -11.58 8.54
C HIS A 731 22.41 -11.12 8.78
N ASN A 732 21.98 -9.99 8.23
CA ASN A 732 20.64 -9.42 8.47
C ASN A 732 19.84 -9.33 7.15
N GLU A 733 18.82 -10.19 7.02
CA GLU A 733 18.02 -10.34 5.82
C GLU A 733 17.32 -9.03 5.39
N LEU A 734 16.75 -8.27 6.32
CA LEU A 734 16.05 -7.01 6.01
C LEU A 734 17.01 -5.90 5.59
N VAL A 735 18.23 -5.89 6.10
CA VAL A 735 19.26 -4.93 5.67
C VAL A 735 19.84 -5.34 4.32
N LEU A 736 19.93 -6.65 4.02
CA LEU A 736 20.31 -7.13 2.69
C LEU A 736 19.30 -6.71 1.62
N ASP A 737 18.01 -6.63 1.94
CA ASP A 737 17.02 -6.08 1.02
C ASP A 737 17.33 -4.62 0.65
N LYS A 738 17.75 -3.81 1.62
CA LYS A 738 18.21 -2.44 1.39
C LYS A 738 19.48 -2.39 0.53
N TRP A 739 20.42 -3.30 0.75
CA TRP A 739 21.64 -3.44 -0.03
C TRP A 739 21.36 -3.79 -1.50
N PHE A 740 20.43 -4.69 -1.77
CA PHE A 740 19.99 -5.00 -3.13
C PHE A 740 19.31 -3.79 -3.79
N ALA A 741 18.38 -3.15 -3.07
CA ALA A 741 17.60 -2.04 -3.61
C ALA A 741 18.45 -0.82 -3.97
N MET A 742 19.46 -0.47 -3.15
CA MET A 742 20.37 0.63 -3.45
C MET A 742 21.15 0.41 -4.76
N GLN A 743 21.62 -0.80 -4.99
CA GLN A 743 22.38 -1.14 -6.20
C GLN A 743 21.48 -1.22 -7.43
N ALA A 744 20.28 -1.77 -7.27
CA ALA A 744 19.28 -1.82 -8.35
C ALA A 744 18.81 -0.42 -8.79
N ALA A 745 18.73 0.52 -7.85
CA ALA A 745 18.35 1.92 -8.10
C ALA A 745 19.54 2.81 -8.53
N CYS A 746 20.72 2.27 -8.73
CA CYS A 746 21.90 3.02 -9.19
C CYS A 746 21.64 3.62 -10.59
N GLU A 747 21.77 4.95 -10.73
CA GLU A 747 21.50 5.69 -11.97
C GLU A 747 22.63 5.56 -13.01
N LEU A 748 23.77 4.96 -12.65
CA LEU A 748 24.95 4.85 -13.52
C LEU A 748 24.74 3.82 -14.64
N PRO A 749 25.40 3.99 -15.79
CA PRO A 749 25.42 2.98 -16.87
C PRO A 749 25.96 1.63 -16.40
N GLY A 750 25.44 0.53 -16.96
CA GLY A 750 25.86 -0.84 -16.62
C GLY A 750 25.11 -1.45 -15.42
N THR A 751 24.20 -0.71 -14.78
CA THR A 751 23.43 -1.20 -13.63
C THR A 751 22.63 -2.45 -13.95
N LEU A 752 22.07 -2.60 -15.15
CA LEU A 752 21.34 -3.81 -15.53
C LEU A 752 22.22 -5.07 -15.49
N ASP A 753 23.45 -4.99 -16.00
CA ASP A 753 24.34 -6.14 -15.99
C ASP A 753 24.70 -6.54 -14.55
N HIS A 754 24.93 -5.54 -13.70
CA HIS A 754 25.17 -5.76 -12.29
C HIS A 754 23.93 -6.37 -11.57
N VAL A 755 22.71 -5.90 -11.87
CA VAL A 755 21.46 -6.49 -11.35
C VAL A 755 21.33 -7.94 -11.78
N LYS A 756 21.65 -8.29 -13.03
CA LYS A 756 21.67 -9.69 -13.49
C LYS A 756 22.68 -10.53 -12.71
N GLU A 757 23.86 -10.03 -12.41
CA GLU A 757 24.84 -10.71 -11.55
C GLU A 757 24.27 -10.93 -10.13
N LEU A 758 23.62 -9.93 -9.56
CA LEU A 758 23.01 -10.00 -8.24
C LEU A 758 21.86 -11.01 -8.17
N THR A 759 21.18 -11.34 -9.28
CA THR A 759 20.20 -12.45 -9.27
C THR A 759 20.83 -13.82 -9.01
N HIS A 760 22.14 -13.94 -9.12
CA HIS A 760 22.91 -15.16 -8.82
C HIS A 760 23.67 -15.08 -7.48
N HIS A 761 23.52 -13.97 -6.76
CA HIS A 761 24.15 -13.79 -5.46
C HIS A 761 23.55 -14.76 -4.41
N PRO A 762 24.37 -15.39 -3.53
CA PRO A 762 23.90 -16.37 -2.56
C PRO A 762 22.79 -15.88 -1.64
N ALA A 763 22.73 -14.58 -1.36
CA ALA A 763 21.69 -13.95 -0.53
C ALA A 763 20.40 -13.65 -1.31
N PHE A 764 20.36 -13.81 -2.65
CA PHE A 764 19.15 -13.63 -3.43
C PHE A 764 18.37 -14.94 -3.57
N CYS A 765 17.09 -14.90 -3.28
CA CYS A 765 16.17 -16.04 -3.47
C CYS A 765 14.93 -15.59 -4.24
N ILE A 766 14.73 -16.12 -5.45
CA ILE A 766 13.58 -15.78 -6.30
C ILE A 766 12.24 -16.21 -5.69
N LYS A 767 12.23 -17.17 -4.74
CA LYS A 767 11.02 -17.62 -4.05
C LYS A 767 10.59 -16.69 -2.93
N ASN A 768 11.50 -15.80 -2.45
CA ASN A 768 11.20 -14.84 -1.40
C ASN A 768 10.71 -13.52 -2.01
N PRO A 769 9.45 -13.10 -1.77
CA PRO A 769 8.89 -11.87 -2.35
C PRO A 769 9.67 -10.61 -2.00
N ASN A 770 10.24 -10.49 -0.79
CA ASN A 770 11.01 -9.33 -0.38
C ASN A 770 12.30 -9.18 -1.20
N LYS A 771 13.03 -10.28 -1.45
CA LYS A 771 14.23 -10.28 -2.30
C LYS A 771 13.90 -9.89 -3.74
N VAL A 772 12.78 -10.40 -4.29
CA VAL A 772 12.33 -10.05 -5.64
C VAL A 772 11.97 -8.56 -5.71
N ARG A 773 11.23 -8.02 -4.74
CA ARG A 773 10.91 -6.59 -4.69
C ARG A 773 12.16 -5.72 -4.54
N ALA A 774 13.09 -6.12 -3.67
CA ALA A 774 14.31 -5.37 -3.38
C ALA A 774 15.26 -5.29 -4.57
N LEU A 775 15.40 -6.33 -5.37
CA LEU A 775 16.31 -6.34 -6.51
C LEU A 775 15.57 -6.04 -7.82
N VAL A 776 14.66 -6.93 -8.23
CA VAL A 776 14.00 -6.84 -9.54
C VAL A 776 12.99 -5.70 -9.55
N GLY A 777 12.16 -5.60 -8.50
CA GLY A 777 11.19 -4.52 -8.35
C GLY A 777 11.83 -3.15 -8.31
N ALA A 778 12.88 -2.97 -7.51
CA ALA A 778 13.61 -1.71 -7.42
C ALA A 778 14.24 -1.31 -8.76
N PHE A 779 14.83 -2.25 -9.52
CA PHE A 779 15.34 -1.95 -10.85
C PHE A 779 14.25 -1.52 -11.83
N CYS A 780 13.15 -2.27 -11.89
CA CYS A 780 12.11 -2.03 -12.90
C CYS A 780 11.22 -0.82 -12.60
N MET A 781 11.08 -0.44 -11.31
CA MET A 781 10.14 0.62 -10.89
C MET A 781 10.83 1.88 -10.37
N ALA A 782 12.06 1.78 -9.83
CA ALA A 782 12.77 2.92 -9.24
C ALA A 782 14.01 3.36 -10.02
N ASN A 783 14.34 2.71 -11.15
CA ASN A 783 15.45 3.08 -12.01
C ASN A 783 14.99 3.37 -13.45
N PRO A 784 14.26 4.47 -13.70
CA PRO A 784 13.73 4.77 -15.04
C PRO A 784 14.83 4.89 -16.09
N ARG A 785 16.01 5.42 -15.75
CA ARG A 785 17.12 5.63 -16.65
C ARG A 785 17.62 4.34 -17.31
N ASN A 786 17.87 3.30 -16.53
CA ASN A 786 18.41 2.03 -17.01
C ASN A 786 17.31 1.08 -17.45
N PHE A 787 16.17 1.04 -16.76
CA PHE A 787 15.05 0.18 -17.14
C PHE A 787 14.45 0.55 -18.50
N HIS A 788 14.33 1.84 -18.80
CA HIS A 788 13.78 2.36 -20.06
C HIS A 788 14.90 2.68 -21.09
N ALA A 789 16.05 2.02 -21.03
CA ALA A 789 17.09 2.17 -22.03
C ALA A 789 16.58 1.86 -23.44
N LEU A 790 17.02 2.64 -24.43
CA LEU A 790 16.53 2.55 -25.82
C LEU A 790 16.90 1.25 -26.54
N ASP A 791 17.81 0.45 -25.99
CA ASP A 791 18.13 -0.89 -26.50
C ASP A 791 17.08 -1.96 -26.10
N GLY A 792 16.14 -1.60 -25.20
CA GLY A 792 15.07 -2.47 -24.71
C GLY A 792 15.51 -3.56 -23.73
N SER A 793 16.78 -3.54 -23.33
CA SER A 793 17.38 -4.59 -22.47
C SER A 793 16.67 -4.72 -21.11
N GLY A 794 16.20 -3.61 -20.52
CA GLY A 794 15.44 -3.62 -19.29
C GLY A 794 14.08 -4.33 -19.43
N TYR A 795 13.41 -4.16 -20.56
CA TYR A 795 12.13 -4.82 -20.84
C TYR A 795 12.30 -6.34 -21.07
N VAL A 796 13.38 -6.73 -21.75
CA VAL A 796 13.72 -8.15 -21.91
C VAL A 796 13.98 -8.80 -20.54
N PHE A 797 14.78 -8.14 -19.70
CA PHE A 797 15.04 -8.62 -18.33
C PHE A 797 13.75 -8.81 -17.52
N LEU A 798 12.85 -7.83 -17.54
CA LEU A 798 11.56 -7.96 -16.84
C LEU A 798 10.76 -9.15 -17.38
N SER A 799 10.62 -9.30 -18.71
CA SER A 799 9.93 -10.44 -19.33
C SER A 799 10.48 -11.79 -18.88
N GLU A 800 11.81 -11.94 -18.85
CA GLU A 800 12.48 -13.16 -18.38
C GLU A 800 12.16 -13.46 -16.90
N MET A 801 12.12 -12.42 -16.06
CA MET A 801 11.77 -12.57 -14.66
C MET A 801 10.30 -12.93 -14.47
N LEU A 802 9.38 -12.31 -15.23
CA LEU A 802 7.94 -12.64 -15.20
C LEU A 802 7.70 -14.12 -15.56
N ILE A 803 8.33 -14.63 -16.60
CA ILE A 803 8.21 -16.03 -17.03
C ILE A 803 8.67 -17.02 -15.94
N LYS A 804 9.71 -16.68 -15.19
CA LYS A 804 10.22 -17.50 -14.09
C LYS A 804 9.28 -17.42 -12.87
N LEU A 805 8.87 -16.23 -12.52
CA LEU A 805 8.03 -15.97 -11.33
C LEU A 805 6.61 -16.49 -11.50
N ASP A 806 6.04 -16.42 -12.68
CA ASP A 806 4.68 -16.89 -12.98
C ASP A 806 4.46 -18.37 -12.63
N LYS A 807 5.51 -19.17 -12.77
CA LYS A 807 5.50 -20.61 -12.40
C LYS A 807 5.67 -20.86 -10.90
N LEU A 808 6.20 -19.89 -10.15
CA LEU A 808 6.50 -20.02 -8.73
C LEU A 808 5.44 -19.32 -7.89
N ASN A 809 5.16 -18.06 -8.23
CA ASN A 809 4.26 -17.18 -7.50
C ASN A 809 3.57 -16.21 -8.49
N PRO A 810 2.41 -16.60 -9.03
CA PRO A 810 1.65 -15.80 -10.00
C PRO A 810 1.32 -14.38 -9.53
N GLN A 811 0.95 -14.21 -8.25
CA GLN A 811 0.63 -12.89 -7.69
C GLN A 811 1.81 -11.93 -7.77
N ILE A 812 3.02 -12.40 -7.44
CA ILE A 812 4.22 -11.56 -7.53
C ILE A 812 4.58 -11.26 -8.98
N ALA A 813 4.39 -12.22 -9.89
CA ALA A 813 4.60 -12.00 -11.33
C ALA A 813 3.65 -10.93 -11.87
N ALA A 814 2.36 -11.02 -11.58
CA ALA A 814 1.36 -10.04 -12.03
C ALA A 814 1.66 -8.62 -11.50
N ARG A 815 2.00 -8.49 -10.22
CA ARG A 815 2.39 -7.19 -9.64
C ARG A 815 3.66 -6.61 -10.26
N LEU A 816 4.65 -7.46 -10.55
CA LEU A 816 5.89 -7.02 -11.17
C LEU A 816 5.70 -6.59 -12.63
N ALA A 817 4.61 -7.01 -13.30
CA ALA A 817 4.29 -6.61 -14.66
C ALA A 817 3.75 -5.15 -14.79
N THR A 818 3.48 -4.46 -13.67
CA THR A 818 2.96 -3.07 -13.65
C THR A 818 3.68 -2.10 -14.58
N PRO A 819 5.02 -2.08 -14.74
CA PRO A 819 5.69 -1.18 -15.69
C PRO A 819 5.21 -1.34 -17.14
N PHE A 820 4.79 -2.53 -17.53
CA PHE A 820 4.26 -2.77 -18.88
C PHE A 820 2.85 -2.22 -19.09
N THR A 821 2.04 -2.08 -18.05
CA THR A 821 0.66 -1.54 -18.17
C THR A 821 0.63 -0.08 -18.60
N ARG A 822 1.75 0.62 -18.44
CA ARG A 822 1.92 2.06 -18.71
C ARG A 822 2.59 2.37 -20.04
N TRP A 823 2.77 1.39 -20.93
CA TRP A 823 3.52 1.54 -22.17
C TRP A 823 3.03 2.68 -23.08
N ARG A 824 1.74 3.02 -23.03
CA ARG A 824 1.14 4.09 -23.86
C ARG A 824 1.63 5.49 -23.50
N SER A 825 2.14 5.70 -22.30
CA SER A 825 2.64 7.00 -21.85
C SER A 825 4.05 7.32 -22.35
N TYR A 826 4.79 6.35 -22.88
CA TYR A 826 6.17 6.56 -23.34
C TYR A 826 6.24 6.99 -24.82
N ASP A 827 7.42 7.41 -25.27
CA ASP A 827 7.72 7.72 -26.66
C ASP A 827 7.60 6.47 -27.56
N GLU A 828 7.39 6.70 -28.87
CA GLU A 828 7.13 5.63 -29.84
C GLU A 828 8.21 4.51 -29.85
N PRO A 829 9.53 4.79 -29.78
CA PRO A 829 10.53 3.73 -29.70
C PRO A 829 10.29 2.78 -28.52
N ARG A 830 10.04 3.34 -27.33
CA ARG A 830 9.81 2.55 -26.10
C ARG A 830 8.48 1.80 -26.16
N GLN A 831 7.44 2.42 -26.69
CA GLN A 831 6.15 1.73 -26.91
C GLN A 831 6.33 0.47 -27.75
N LYS A 832 7.05 0.54 -28.87
CA LYS A 832 7.31 -0.62 -29.75
C LYS A 832 8.07 -1.73 -29.03
N LEU A 833 9.07 -1.37 -28.23
CA LEU A 833 9.87 -2.34 -27.49
C LEU A 833 9.02 -3.06 -26.41
N ILE A 834 8.20 -2.34 -25.67
CA ILE A 834 7.33 -2.93 -24.63
C ILE A 834 6.25 -3.81 -25.29
N LEU A 835 5.59 -3.33 -26.36
CA LEU A 835 4.61 -4.10 -27.11
C LEU A 835 5.17 -5.41 -27.69
N ASN A 836 6.45 -5.41 -28.10
CA ASN A 836 7.12 -6.64 -28.52
C ASN A 836 7.21 -7.65 -27.38
N GLN A 837 7.56 -7.20 -26.17
CA GLN A 837 7.62 -8.08 -24.99
C GLN A 837 6.24 -8.62 -24.60
N LEU A 838 5.23 -7.74 -24.52
CA LEU A 838 3.84 -8.15 -24.25
C LEU A 838 3.35 -9.17 -25.29
N GLY A 839 3.63 -8.95 -26.60
CA GLY A 839 3.27 -9.87 -27.66
C GLY A 839 4.02 -11.22 -27.63
N GLN A 840 5.18 -11.29 -26.95
CA GLN A 840 5.85 -12.56 -26.69
C GLN A 840 5.20 -13.30 -25.51
N LEU A 841 4.85 -12.57 -24.44
CA LEU A 841 4.18 -13.14 -23.27
C LEU A 841 2.83 -13.76 -23.59
N THR A 842 2.02 -13.16 -24.51
CA THR A 842 0.72 -13.74 -24.90
C THR A 842 0.81 -15.13 -25.52
N LYS A 843 1.96 -15.51 -26.07
CA LYS A 843 2.16 -16.82 -26.71
C LYS A 843 2.46 -17.94 -25.72
N LEU A 844 2.67 -17.58 -24.44
CA LEU A 844 3.02 -18.52 -23.39
C LEU A 844 1.77 -18.99 -22.64
N ASP A 845 1.88 -20.13 -21.98
CA ASP A 845 0.88 -20.60 -21.03
C ASP A 845 1.12 -19.91 -19.69
N LEU A 846 0.44 -18.78 -19.47
CA LEU A 846 0.54 -17.94 -18.29
C LEU A 846 -0.52 -18.29 -17.27
N SER A 847 -0.23 -18.02 -15.99
CA SER A 847 -1.23 -18.04 -14.92
C SER A 847 -2.38 -17.08 -15.21
N ARG A 848 -3.49 -17.23 -14.51
CA ARG A 848 -4.64 -16.35 -14.62
C ARG A 848 -4.30 -14.91 -14.19
N ASP A 849 -3.49 -14.78 -13.13
CA ASP A 849 -3.00 -13.50 -12.59
C ASP A 849 -2.23 -12.70 -13.66
N LEU A 850 -1.17 -13.26 -14.20
CA LEU A 850 -0.34 -12.58 -15.18
C LEU A 850 -1.06 -12.44 -16.54
N ARG A 851 -1.88 -13.41 -16.93
CA ARG A 851 -2.67 -13.38 -18.19
C ARG A 851 -3.58 -12.16 -18.22
N GLU A 852 -4.36 -11.89 -17.15
CA GLU A 852 -5.25 -10.74 -17.09
C GLU A 852 -4.50 -9.42 -17.29
N VAL A 853 -3.34 -9.23 -16.65
CA VAL A 853 -2.53 -8.02 -16.77
C VAL A 853 -2.00 -7.85 -18.19
N VAL A 854 -1.48 -8.93 -18.80
CA VAL A 854 -0.94 -8.90 -20.17
C VAL A 854 -2.03 -8.61 -21.20
N ASP A 855 -3.17 -9.31 -21.11
CA ASP A 855 -4.26 -9.16 -22.06
C ASP A 855 -4.90 -7.76 -21.99
N LYS A 856 -5.20 -7.25 -20.78
CA LYS A 856 -5.70 -5.88 -20.59
C LYS A 856 -4.71 -4.82 -21.09
N SER A 857 -3.40 -5.05 -20.95
CA SER A 857 -2.38 -4.13 -21.46
C SER A 857 -2.39 -4.01 -22.99
N LEU A 858 -2.85 -5.03 -23.72
CA LEU A 858 -2.89 -5.08 -25.17
C LEU A 858 -4.24 -4.66 -25.78
N VAL A 859 -5.29 -4.50 -24.97
CA VAL A 859 -6.59 -4.03 -25.49
C VAL A 859 -6.38 -2.69 -26.18
N VAL A 860 -6.62 -2.64 -27.50
CA VAL A 860 -6.58 -1.41 -28.29
C VAL A 860 -7.92 -0.71 -28.10
N GLU A 861 -7.89 0.43 -27.43
CA GLU A 861 -9.04 1.35 -27.50
C GLU A 861 -9.17 1.85 -28.94
N GLU A 862 -10.26 1.57 -29.59
CA GLU A 862 -10.65 2.31 -30.79
C GLU A 862 -10.92 3.78 -30.36
N ARG A 863 -9.91 4.64 -30.63
CA ARG A 863 -10.01 6.09 -30.37
C ARG A 863 -10.93 6.78 -31.36
#